data_73b1630511ea3ba1b11bae829977a462
#
_entry.id   73b1630511ea3ba1b11bae829977a462
#
_cell.length_a   1.000
_cell.length_b   1.000
_cell.length_c   1.000
_cell.angle_alpha   90.00
_cell.angle_beta   90.00
_cell.angle_gamma   90.00
#
_symmetry.space_group_name_H-M   'P 1'
#
loop_
_entity.id
_entity.type
_entity.pdbx_description
1 polymer ?
#
loop_
_entity_poly.entity_id
_entity_poly.type
_entity_poly.pdbx_seq_one_letter_code
_entity_poly.pdbx_strand_id
1 'polypeptide(L)'
;MNGANSVKSVRSSSSIGFSIVYVEFNWNTEIFKARQIVIEKLNQVSSVLPKDVNTVLGPVSSIMGEVMFIGITSSNKTKLSSIELRTIAEWDIKQNLLGISGISKITAIGGDLKQYHVLINPDKLINFGVTIHQVQEALENANINTTGGFLKDSYKEYSIRNVGRISSLDDLKKTVIAKKVSPEMPSLTLADIAEIKISGPVTKRGDASINGKAGILLAISKQPGTDTIKLTKDINKKLEEIRQTIPNEVIINANIFKQSDFIENAIKNVANAIKDGSILVALILFLFLLNFRTTAVTLIAIPLSLVVTFIIFKFFNMSLNTMTLGGLAIAIGELVDDAIVDVENIFRRLRQNKNMIDPKPVMKVIFEASKEIRNTIIFSTFIVMLVFLPLFSLSGLEGKIFAPLAISYITAIIASLIVSLTLTPALSSYLLPNMKNIYKKQESWLIRILKKSHSSIFDLLLAYPKVIFFSVTILMIITITLVPNFGRKFLPDFNEGSFTINIALPPGTSLLESNRIGMRTEALLLEIPEVLYTGRKTGRSEKDEHALNINTSELEVKLKKTSRTKKEIITDIRNKLSLIPGIAVNIGQPISHRIDFITSGIEAKIAIKIFGDDLDLLRIKANEVKDLINQIDGIVDLQVEQQLLIPQIHILFDRDKAKQHGVMIGEAAKHAELALQGKTITSIIDGNRIYDVILRLDDHSRKNIADIGKIPFDTIRGTIVPLNLFADIEEAKGPNNINRENLSRRIVIQANTENRDVVSVVKEIKSTLDKKINLPSGYFISYDGEFKNQSKAQKKILLLSLLSFIGMFIALHTHFKSTNLSLQVMLAIPFSFIGAIIGIYFSSGVLSIATMIGFITLIGISSRNNILLISYYLHLALKENEKFSLKMIKRGTQERLVPIFMTASTAILALSPLVLATGETGKEILNPVAIVIFSGLLGSTLFTLLLTPLIFWKFGQSAVENYIKISKDKTF
;
A
#
# COMPACT_ATOMS: atom_id res chain seq x y z
N MET A 1 11.13 -23.66 6.37
CA MET A 1 9.97 -22.72 6.40
C MET A 1 8.74 -23.30 5.71
N ASN A 2 8.88 -24.00 4.58
CA ASN A 2 7.74 -24.66 3.94
C ASN A 2 7.08 -25.67 4.88
N GLY A 3 5.76 -25.68 4.93
CA GLY A 3 4.99 -26.52 5.87
C GLY A 3 4.89 -26.00 7.31
N ALA A 4 5.51 -24.86 7.64
CA ALA A 4 5.31 -24.23 8.94
C ALA A 4 3.89 -23.61 9.03
N ASN A 5 3.33 -23.61 10.24
CA ASN A 5 1.96 -23.15 10.46
C ASN A 5 1.77 -21.70 10.00
N SER A 6 0.67 -21.46 9.31
CA SER A 6 0.27 -20.13 8.79
C SER A 6 1.21 -19.53 7.74
N VAL A 7 2.22 -20.25 7.25
CA VAL A 7 3.06 -19.82 6.14
C VAL A 7 2.28 -19.96 4.83
N LYS A 8 2.21 -18.88 4.06
CA LYS A 8 1.51 -18.82 2.77
C LYS A 8 2.46 -19.11 1.60
N SER A 9 3.65 -18.51 1.61
CA SER A 9 4.68 -18.73 0.61
C SER A 9 6.07 -18.42 1.17
N VAL A 10 7.09 -19.08 0.60
CA VAL A 10 8.50 -18.83 0.90
C VAL A 10 9.20 -18.50 -0.40
N ARG A 11 9.82 -17.34 -0.45
CA ARG A 11 10.59 -16.87 -1.60
C ARG A 11 12.03 -16.65 -1.18
N SER A 12 12.97 -16.97 -2.04
CA SER A 12 14.37 -16.66 -1.78
C SER A 12 15.07 -16.12 -3.01
N SER A 13 16.04 -15.27 -2.77
CA SER A 13 16.95 -14.72 -3.76
C SER A 13 18.37 -14.90 -3.25
N SER A 14 19.17 -15.69 -3.99
CA SER A 14 20.54 -16.03 -3.62
C SER A 14 21.51 -15.49 -4.67
N SER A 15 22.44 -14.66 -4.25
CA SER A 15 23.55 -14.14 -5.05
C SER A 15 24.88 -14.47 -4.37
N ILE A 16 25.99 -14.15 -5.02
CA ILE A 16 27.31 -14.41 -4.47
C ILE A 16 27.48 -13.69 -3.12
N GLY A 17 27.79 -14.45 -2.07
CA GLY A 17 28.03 -13.96 -0.71
C GLY A 17 26.79 -13.44 0.03
N PHE A 18 25.58 -13.60 -0.53
CA PHE A 18 24.36 -13.11 0.12
C PHE A 18 23.12 -13.92 -0.29
N SER A 19 22.31 -14.28 0.66
CA SER A 19 21.00 -14.88 0.42
C SER A 19 19.95 -14.24 1.30
N ILE A 20 18.77 -13.93 0.74
CA ILE A 20 17.62 -13.44 1.49
C ILE A 20 16.45 -14.39 1.30
N VAL A 21 15.74 -14.64 2.40
CA VAL A 21 14.56 -15.50 2.41
C VAL A 21 13.37 -14.68 2.93
N TYR A 22 12.36 -14.50 2.09
CA TYR A 22 11.10 -13.86 2.44
C TYR A 22 10.09 -14.94 2.81
N VAL A 23 9.58 -14.87 4.03
CA VAL A 23 8.52 -15.77 4.51
C VAL A 23 7.23 -14.98 4.61
N GLU A 24 6.27 -15.30 3.76
CA GLU A 24 4.95 -14.69 3.75
C GLU A 24 3.98 -15.51 4.58
N PHE A 25 3.39 -14.89 5.60
CA PHE A 25 2.36 -15.50 6.45
C PHE A 25 0.96 -15.08 6.03
N ASN A 26 -0.04 -15.86 6.45
CA ASN A 26 -1.44 -15.49 6.28
C ASN A 26 -1.76 -14.19 7.02
N TRP A 27 -2.68 -13.39 6.48
CA TRP A 27 -3.00 -12.03 6.93
C TRP A 27 -3.40 -11.89 8.42
N ASN A 28 -3.91 -12.96 9.03
CA ASN A 28 -4.35 -12.97 10.44
C ASN A 28 -3.26 -13.43 11.41
N THR A 29 -2.03 -13.65 10.91
CA THR A 29 -0.92 -14.07 11.76
C THR A 29 -0.29 -12.85 12.42
N GLU A 30 -0.21 -12.87 13.74
CA GLU A 30 0.47 -11.81 14.50
C GLU A 30 1.97 -11.82 14.20
N ILE A 31 2.57 -10.64 14.03
CA ILE A 31 3.97 -10.49 13.61
C ILE A 31 4.97 -11.14 14.59
N PHE A 32 4.73 -11.03 15.89
CA PHE A 32 5.64 -11.63 16.89
C PHE A 32 5.56 -13.15 16.88
N LYS A 33 4.37 -13.72 16.69
CA LYS A 33 4.18 -15.17 16.52
C LYS A 33 4.85 -15.68 15.24
N ALA A 34 4.71 -14.93 14.13
CA ALA A 34 5.40 -15.25 12.89
C ALA A 34 6.92 -15.24 13.08
N ARG A 35 7.47 -14.24 13.75
CA ARG A 35 8.90 -14.14 14.08
C ARG A 35 9.37 -15.30 14.96
N GLN A 36 8.59 -15.69 15.95
CA GLN A 36 8.91 -16.84 16.82
C GLN A 36 9.04 -18.12 15.99
N ILE A 37 8.10 -18.38 15.07
CA ILE A 37 8.15 -19.53 14.16
C ILE A 37 9.43 -19.51 13.31
N VAL A 38 9.80 -18.32 12.80
CA VAL A 38 11.02 -18.16 11.98
C VAL A 38 12.26 -18.43 12.81
N ILE A 39 12.35 -17.86 14.03
CA ILE A 39 13.49 -18.09 14.94
C ILE A 39 13.65 -19.57 15.28
N GLU A 40 12.57 -20.26 15.59
CA GLU A 40 12.59 -21.69 15.88
C GLU A 40 13.15 -22.48 14.68
N LYS A 41 12.67 -22.18 13.46
CA LYS A 41 13.16 -22.85 12.25
C LYS A 41 14.61 -22.48 11.92
N LEU A 42 15.05 -21.25 12.15
CA LEU A 42 16.45 -20.87 11.98
C LEU A 42 17.36 -21.63 12.93
N ASN A 43 16.98 -21.77 14.21
CA ASN A 43 17.73 -22.56 15.18
C ASN A 43 17.83 -24.03 14.79
N GLN A 44 16.78 -24.62 14.24
CA GLN A 44 16.80 -26.00 13.75
C GLN A 44 17.77 -26.19 12.56
N VAL A 45 17.89 -25.19 11.68
CA VAL A 45 18.71 -25.27 10.47
C VAL A 45 20.17 -24.85 10.72
N SER A 46 20.46 -24.12 11.79
CA SER A 46 21.77 -23.56 12.08
C SER A 46 22.87 -24.61 12.11
N SER A 47 22.59 -25.83 12.58
CA SER A 47 23.56 -26.94 12.62
C SER A 47 23.83 -27.58 11.25
N VAL A 48 22.96 -27.36 10.26
CA VAL A 48 23.08 -27.92 8.89
C VAL A 48 23.74 -26.94 7.94
N LEU A 49 23.73 -25.65 8.26
CA LEU A 49 24.38 -24.61 7.47
C LEU A 49 25.90 -24.68 7.61
N PRO A 50 26.64 -24.25 6.58
CA PRO A 50 28.09 -24.09 6.71
C PRO A 50 28.45 -23.21 7.90
N LYS A 51 29.56 -23.52 8.59
CA LYS A 51 29.95 -22.83 9.84
C LYS A 51 30.14 -21.31 9.67
N ASP A 52 30.49 -20.88 8.47
CA ASP A 52 30.75 -19.46 8.15
C ASP A 52 29.50 -18.68 7.73
N VAL A 53 28.31 -19.33 7.70
CA VAL A 53 27.04 -18.69 7.38
C VAL A 53 26.38 -18.16 8.62
N ASN A 54 26.25 -16.83 8.72
CA ASN A 54 25.53 -16.18 9.78
C ASN A 54 24.08 -15.85 9.35
N THR A 55 23.11 -16.43 10.04
CA THR A 55 21.69 -16.17 9.78
C THR A 55 21.20 -15.02 10.65
N VAL A 56 20.64 -14.00 10.04
CA VAL A 56 20.09 -12.82 10.73
C VAL A 56 18.61 -12.69 10.43
N LEU A 57 17.79 -12.57 11.47
CA LEU A 57 16.40 -12.21 11.33
C LEU A 57 16.27 -10.69 11.15
N GLY A 58 15.65 -10.25 10.07
CA GLY A 58 15.38 -8.84 9.79
C GLY A 58 14.60 -8.13 10.92
N PRO A 59 14.65 -6.80 11.04
CA PRO A 59 13.97 -6.04 12.07
C PRO A 59 12.44 -6.13 11.95
N VAL A 60 11.72 -5.69 12.99
CA VAL A 60 10.25 -5.63 12.99
C VAL A 60 9.80 -4.47 12.12
N SER A 61 9.79 -4.69 10.83
CA SER A 61 9.34 -3.73 9.82
C SER A 61 8.50 -4.42 8.75
N SER A 62 7.83 -3.64 7.94
CA SER A 62 7.18 -4.11 6.72
C SER A 62 7.68 -3.31 5.52
N ILE A 63 7.52 -3.84 4.32
CA ILE A 63 7.85 -3.11 3.07
C ILE A 63 7.06 -1.79 2.98
N MET A 64 5.82 -1.77 3.51
CA MET A 64 5.03 -0.53 3.63
C MET A 64 5.52 0.39 4.75
N GLY A 65 6.48 -0.05 5.56
CA GLY A 65 7.02 0.69 6.71
C GLY A 65 8.04 1.76 6.34
N GLU A 66 8.58 1.81 5.14
CA GLU A 66 9.44 2.91 4.71
C GLU A 66 8.63 4.19 4.57
N VAL A 67 8.87 5.13 5.48
CA VAL A 67 8.05 6.34 5.62
C VAL A 67 8.71 7.60 5.12
N MET A 68 10.04 7.62 5.03
CA MET A 68 10.78 8.82 4.68
C MET A 68 12.15 8.51 4.09
N PHE A 69 12.54 9.27 3.06
CA PHE A 69 13.91 9.30 2.55
C PHE A 69 14.52 10.67 2.76
N ILE A 70 15.71 10.68 3.36
CA ILE A 70 16.48 11.89 3.65
C ILE A 70 17.74 11.85 2.80
N GLY A 71 17.93 12.84 1.96
CA GLY A 71 19.16 13.03 1.18
C GLY A 71 20.17 13.89 1.94
N ILE A 72 21.43 13.45 1.95
CA ILE A 72 22.54 14.16 2.58
C ILE A 72 23.60 14.38 1.50
N THR A 73 23.96 15.64 1.28
CA THR A 73 24.99 16.05 0.31
C THR A 73 25.95 17.05 0.91
N SER A 74 27.10 17.23 0.27
CA SER A 74 28.06 18.26 0.65
C SER A 74 27.80 19.57 -0.11
N SER A 75 28.05 20.70 0.53
CA SER A 75 28.04 22.03 -0.10
C SER A 75 29.05 22.11 -1.24
N ASN A 76 28.76 22.93 -2.25
CA ASN A 76 29.69 23.17 -3.37
C ASN A 76 30.91 24.03 -2.96
N LYS A 77 30.86 24.71 -1.80
CA LYS A 77 31.93 25.64 -1.35
C LYS A 77 33.09 24.91 -0.67
N THR A 78 32.82 23.89 0.09
CA THR A 78 33.80 23.04 0.79
C THR A 78 33.33 21.60 0.64
N LYS A 79 34.06 20.81 -0.14
CA LYS A 79 33.68 19.45 -0.48
C LYS A 79 34.17 18.48 0.58
N LEU A 80 33.29 18.04 1.49
CA LEU A 80 33.58 16.90 2.36
C LEU A 80 33.84 15.65 1.52
N SER A 81 34.77 14.82 1.93
CA SER A 81 35.02 13.51 1.33
C SER A 81 33.78 12.59 1.51
N SER A 82 33.67 11.58 0.64
CA SER A 82 32.58 10.59 0.74
C SER A 82 32.61 9.83 2.08
N ILE A 83 33.82 9.63 2.64
CA ILE A 83 34.03 8.98 3.94
C ILE A 83 33.55 9.88 5.10
N GLU A 84 33.91 11.16 5.09
CA GLU A 84 33.48 12.10 6.11
C GLU A 84 31.95 12.27 6.10
N LEU A 85 31.37 12.48 4.93
CA LEU A 85 29.94 12.62 4.77
C LEU A 85 29.19 11.37 5.26
N ARG A 86 29.70 10.16 4.91
CA ARG A 86 29.12 8.90 5.39
C ARG A 86 29.29 8.71 6.89
N THR A 87 30.40 9.15 7.45
CA THR A 87 30.64 9.10 8.91
C THR A 87 29.62 9.95 9.66
N ILE A 88 29.39 11.19 9.22
CA ILE A 88 28.36 12.08 9.79
C ILE A 88 26.97 11.44 9.65
N ALA A 89 26.65 10.92 8.49
CA ALA A 89 25.34 10.28 8.25
C ALA A 89 25.10 9.06 9.15
N GLU A 90 26.10 8.19 9.32
CA GLU A 90 25.98 6.93 10.07
C GLU A 90 26.00 7.14 11.57
N TRP A 91 26.86 8.05 12.08
CA TRP A 91 27.09 8.23 13.51
C TRP A 91 26.38 9.42 14.12
N ASP A 92 26.32 10.56 13.42
CA ASP A 92 25.75 11.76 14.01
C ASP A 92 24.26 11.91 13.65
N ILE A 93 23.84 11.55 12.44
CA ILE A 93 22.43 11.68 12.04
C ILE A 93 21.63 10.43 12.35
N LYS A 94 22.05 9.27 11.85
CA LYS A 94 21.33 8.02 11.98
C LYS A 94 21.16 7.59 13.44
N GLN A 95 22.24 7.66 14.27
CA GLN A 95 22.17 7.23 15.68
C GLN A 95 21.21 8.12 16.48
N ASN A 96 21.23 9.43 16.25
CA ASN A 96 20.32 10.35 16.91
C ASN A 96 18.84 10.10 16.49
N LEU A 97 18.60 9.77 15.23
CA LEU A 97 17.25 9.46 14.74
C LEU A 97 16.75 8.12 15.26
N LEU A 98 17.62 7.10 15.42
CA LEU A 98 17.25 5.78 15.97
C LEU A 98 16.73 5.86 17.40
N GLY A 99 17.05 6.92 18.15
CA GLY A 99 16.49 7.18 19.47
C GLY A 99 15.02 7.59 19.47
N ILE A 100 14.41 7.85 18.33
CA ILE A 100 12.99 8.22 18.22
C ILE A 100 12.12 6.96 18.32
N SER A 101 11.20 6.94 19.27
CA SER A 101 10.26 5.82 19.43
C SER A 101 9.40 5.64 18.18
N GLY A 102 9.27 4.38 17.74
CA GLY A 102 8.50 4.03 16.52
C GLY A 102 9.36 3.85 15.28
N ILE A 103 10.64 4.23 15.27
CA ILE A 103 11.56 3.84 14.20
C ILE A 103 11.97 2.39 14.40
N SER A 104 11.86 1.61 13.32
CA SER A 104 12.32 0.21 13.30
C SER A 104 13.75 0.10 12.82
N LYS A 105 14.09 0.84 11.77
CA LYS A 105 15.37 0.75 11.07
C LYS A 105 15.65 2.04 10.29
N ILE A 106 16.93 2.40 10.20
CA ILE A 106 17.43 3.40 9.26
C ILE A 106 18.56 2.78 8.46
N THR A 107 18.39 2.73 7.13
CA THR A 107 19.40 2.23 6.21
C THR A 107 20.06 3.42 5.53
N ALA A 108 21.38 3.53 5.64
CA ALA A 108 22.16 4.52 4.93
C ALA A 108 22.79 3.91 3.67
N ILE A 109 22.54 4.50 2.52
CA ILE A 109 23.08 4.08 1.22
C ILE A 109 23.85 5.22 0.60
N GLY A 110 24.99 4.92 -0.03
CA GLY A 110 25.88 5.93 -0.61
C GLY A 110 27.00 6.37 0.31
N GLY A 111 27.97 7.06 -0.26
CA GLY A 111 29.22 7.38 0.41
C GLY A 111 30.08 6.15 0.69
N ASP A 112 31.17 6.35 1.41
CA ASP A 112 32.12 5.29 1.75
C ASP A 112 32.21 5.12 3.27
N LEU A 113 31.89 3.93 3.76
CA LEU A 113 31.99 3.60 5.17
C LEU A 113 33.46 3.60 5.58
N LYS A 114 33.83 4.43 6.56
CA LYS A 114 35.21 4.53 7.04
C LYS A 114 35.73 3.18 7.57
N GLN A 115 36.83 2.70 6.99
CA GLN A 115 37.52 1.49 7.40
C GLN A 115 39.04 1.74 7.41
N TYR A 116 39.78 1.02 8.26
CA TYR A 116 41.24 1.00 8.26
C TYR A 116 41.68 -0.21 7.46
N HIS A 117 42.35 0.01 6.34
CA HIS A 117 42.83 -1.05 5.45
C HIS A 117 44.33 -1.29 5.72
N VAL A 118 44.62 -2.55 5.98
CA VAL A 118 45.99 -3.09 6.04
C VAL A 118 46.23 -3.82 4.73
N LEU A 119 46.92 -3.17 3.81
CA LEU A 119 47.21 -3.64 2.45
C LEU A 119 48.59 -4.30 2.43
N ILE A 120 48.58 -5.61 2.43
CA ILE A 120 49.80 -6.39 2.46
C ILE A 120 50.44 -6.44 1.07
N ASN A 121 51.77 -6.24 1.04
CA ASN A 121 52.55 -6.46 -0.16
C ASN A 121 53.11 -7.91 -0.15
N PRO A 122 52.74 -8.77 -1.14
CA PRO A 122 53.17 -10.17 -1.19
C PRO A 122 54.67 -10.35 -1.25
N ASP A 123 55.37 -9.49 -2.00
CA ASP A 123 56.84 -9.59 -2.15
C ASP A 123 57.51 -9.32 -0.81
N LYS A 124 57.02 -8.36 -0.02
CA LYS A 124 57.53 -8.10 1.31
C LYS A 124 57.30 -9.26 2.28
N LEU A 125 56.13 -9.92 2.19
CA LEU A 125 55.86 -11.14 2.97
C LEU A 125 56.92 -12.22 2.69
N ILE A 126 57.19 -12.46 1.43
CA ILE A 126 58.19 -13.45 0.97
C ILE A 126 59.59 -13.06 1.45
N ASN A 127 59.99 -11.80 1.25
CA ASN A 127 61.31 -11.29 1.63
C ASN A 127 61.59 -11.37 3.14
N PHE A 128 60.58 -11.08 3.98
CA PHE A 128 60.72 -11.18 5.41
C PHE A 128 60.37 -12.57 5.97
N GLY A 129 59.92 -13.50 5.12
CA GLY A 129 59.54 -14.86 5.52
C GLY A 129 58.37 -14.87 6.52
N VAL A 130 57.44 -13.97 6.35
CA VAL A 130 56.21 -13.81 7.20
C VAL A 130 55.00 -14.27 6.42
N THR A 131 54.11 -14.95 7.10
CA THR A 131 52.86 -15.44 6.51
C THR A 131 51.70 -14.49 6.77
N ILE A 132 50.65 -14.51 5.93
CA ILE A 132 49.46 -13.70 6.17
C ILE A 132 48.78 -14.09 7.49
N HIS A 133 48.81 -15.37 7.84
CA HIS A 133 48.29 -15.88 9.11
C HIS A 133 48.98 -15.23 10.33
N GLN A 134 50.28 -15.09 10.30
CA GLN A 134 51.04 -14.40 11.36
C GLN A 134 50.68 -12.92 11.46
N VAL A 135 50.39 -12.27 10.31
CA VAL A 135 49.89 -10.88 10.31
C VAL A 135 48.49 -10.79 10.89
N GLN A 136 47.62 -11.71 10.56
CA GLN A 136 46.27 -11.78 11.13
C GLN A 136 46.33 -11.96 12.64
N GLU A 137 47.12 -12.93 13.12
CA GLU A 137 47.28 -13.22 14.54
C GLU A 137 47.89 -12.02 15.31
N ALA A 138 48.85 -11.35 14.71
CA ALA A 138 49.44 -10.14 15.30
C ALA A 138 48.43 -9.02 15.45
N LEU A 139 47.55 -8.82 14.45
CA LEU A 139 46.48 -7.82 14.52
C LEU A 139 45.37 -8.18 15.55
N GLU A 140 44.99 -9.44 15.64
CA GLU A 140 44.04 -9.94 16.63
C GLU A 140 44.58 -9.71 18.06
N ASN A 141 45.83 -10.00 18.29
CA ASN A 141 46.51 -9.88 19.60
C ASN A 141 46.86 -8.43 19.99
N ALA A 142 47.05 -7.54 19.00
CA ALA A 142 47.49 -6.16 19.26
C ALA A 142 46.33 -5.26 19.77
N ASN A 143 45.09 -5.69 19.72
CA ASN A 143 43.94 -4.84 20.05
C ASN A 143 43.09 -5.41 21.20
N ILE A 144 43.73 -5.69 22.32
CA ILE A 144 43.11 -6.34 23.47
C ILE A 144 43.28 -5.49 24.74
N ASN A 145 42.21 -5.30 25.49
CA ASN A 145 42.24 -4.80 26.86
C ASN A 145 41.96 -5.96 27.80
N THR A 146 42.69 -6.03 28.90
CA THR A 146 42.46 -7.03 29.93
C THR A 146 42.36 -6.40 31.31
N THR A 147 41.82 -7.12 32.28
CA THR A 147 41.81 -6.70 33.66
C THR A 147 42.96 -7.42 34.43
N GLY A 148 43.69 -6.69 35.25
CA GLY A 148 44.71 -7.25 36.16
C GLY A 148 44.16 -7.52 37.54
N GLY A 149 42.84 -7.37 37.75
CA GLY A 149 42.22 -7.50 39.07
C GLY A 149 42.34 -6.25 39.92
N PHE A 150 42.59 -6.44 41.20
CA PHE A 150 42.69 -5.34 42.18
C PHE A 150 43.97 -5.44 42.97
N LEU A 151 44.64 -4.31 43.13
CA LEU A 151 45.73 -4.14 44.06
C LEU A 151 45.18 -3.51 45.34
N LYS A 152 45.38 -4.19 46.49
CA LYS A 152 44.95 -3.68 47.81
C LYS A 152 46.13 -3.06 48.54
N ASP A 153 46.00 -1.83 48.89
CA ASP A 153 46.84 -1.12 49.84
C ASP A 153 46.05 -0.96 51.17
N SER A 154 46.71 -0.58 52.25
CA SER A 154 46.12 -0.53 53.59
C SER A 154 44.78 0.26 53.65
N TYR A 155 44.61 1.25 52.82
CA TYR A 155 43.45 2.16 52.82
C TYR A 155 42.70 2.31 51.46
N LYS A 156 43.29 1.74 50.42
CA LYS A 156 42.77 1.90 49.07
C LYS A 156 42.79 0.59 48.28
N GLU A 157 41.84 0.41 47.43
CA GLU A 157 41.79 -0.65 46.43
C GLU A 157 41.91 -0.01 45.04
N TYR A 158 42.90 -0.44 44.27
CA TYR A 158 43.16 0.04 42.93
C TYR A 158 42.74 -1.04 41.93
N SER A 159 41.82 -0.70 41.03
CA SER A 159 41.54 -1.54 39.87
C SER A 159 42.68 -1.48 38.85
N ILE A 160 43.27 -2.63 38.51
CA ILE A 160 44.32 -2.72 37.50
C ILE A 160 43.66 -2.95 36.16
N ARG A 161 43.91 -2.01 35.24
CA ARG A 161 43.42 -2.08 33.88
C ARG A 161 44.59 -2.09 32.89
N ASN A 162 44.73 -3.18 32.11
CA ASN A 162 45.70 -3.27 31.06
C ASN A 162 45.09 -2.71 29.79
N VAL A 163 45.67 -1.61 29.27
CA VAL A 163 45.15 -0.91 28.10
C VAL A 163 46.08 -1.17 26.93
N GLY A 164 45.69 -2.11 26.05
CA GLY A 164 46.45 -2.48 24.83
C GLY A 164 45.66 -2.22 23.53
N ARG A 165 44.50 -1.56 23.62
CA ARG A 165 43.72 -1.28 22.41
C ARG A 165 44.37 -0.24 21.51
N ILE A 166 44.31 -0.51 20.21
CA ILE A 166 44.71 0.41 19.15
C ILE A 166 43.73 1.60 19.15
N SER A 167 44.27 2.81 19.22
CA SER A 167 43.48 4.04 19.23
C SER A 167 43.73 4.93 18.02
N SER A 168 44.79 4.70 17.30
CA SER A 168 45.24 5.54 16.19
C SER A 168 45.80 4.73 15.02
N LEU A 169 45.91 5.37 13.84
CA LEU A 169 46.57 4.80 12.68
C LEU A 169 48.05 4.51 12.97
N ASP A 170 48.71 5.34 13.81
CA ASP A 170 50.11 5.17 14.16
C ASP A 170 50.33 3.99 15.11
N ASP A 171 49.39 3.70 16.01
CA ASP A 171 49.45 2.50 16.85
C ASP A 171 49.31 1.25 15.96
N LEU A 172 48.42 1.30 14.97
CA LEU A 172 48.26 0.21 14.02
C LEU A 172 49.52 -0.04 13.20
N LYS A 173 50.22 1.01 12.75
CA LYS A 173 51.51 0.91 12.04
C LYS A 173 52.61 0.27 12.89
N LYS A 174 52.64 0.54 14.18
CA LYS A 174 53.61 0.05 15.12
C LYS A 174 53.31 -1.35 15.67
N THR A 175 52.24 -1.98 15.23
CA THR A 175 51.92 -3.36 15.63
C THR A 175 53.09 -4.30 15.27
N VAL A 176 53.61 -4.99 16.27
CA VAL A 176 54.72 -5.90 16.12
C VAL A 176 54.22 -7.25 15.62
N ILE A 177 54.86 -7.76 14.55
CA ILE A 177 54.64 -9.11 14.05
C ILE A 177 55.61 -10.05 14.80
N ALA A 178 55.10 -11.13 15.34
CA ALA A 178 55.78 -12.01 16.33
C ALA A 178 57.06 -12.74 15.86
N LYS A 179 57.56 -12.44 14.68
CA LYS A 179 58.77 -13.10 14.12
C LYS A 179 59.94 -12.14 14.13
N LYS A 180 61.02 -12.48 14.83
CA LYS A 180 62.29 -11.82 14.71
C LYS A 180 63.02 -12.38 13.50
N VAL A 181 63.42 -11.51 12.59
CA VAL A 181 64.23 -11.91 11.39
C VAL A 181 65.65 -12.27 11.84
N SER A 182 66.20 -11.59 12.84
CA SER A 182 67.48 -11.86 13.50
C SER A 182 67.43 -11.28 14.93
N PRO A 183 68.21 -11.85 15.90
CA PRO A 183 68.31 -11.31 17.26
C PRO A 183 68.79 -9.84 17.34
N GLU A 184 69.58 -9.41 16.32
CA GLU A 184 70.17 -8.08 16.26
C GLU A 184 69.31 -7.05 15.50
N MET A 185 68.21 -7.47 14.81
CA MET A 185 67.33 -6.56 14.08
C MET A 185 66.18 -6.11 14.94
N PRO A 186 65.67 -4.88 14.74
CA PRO A 186 64.48 -4.42 15.39
C PRO A 186 63.27 -5.33 15.02
N SER A 187 62.31 -5.41 15.92
CA SER A 187 61.09 -6.21 15.66
C SER A 187 60.37 -5.72 14.41
N LEU A 188 60.00 -6.64 13.56
CA LEU A 188 59.22 -6.35 12.33
C LEU A 188 57.87 -5.77 12.69
N THR A 189 57.53 -4.63 12.12
CA THR A 189 56.24 -3.97 12.32
C THR A 189 55.31 -4.10 11.12
N LEU A 190 54.05 -3.82 11.32
CA LEU A 190 53.04 -3.87 10.25
C LEU A 190 53.35 -2.87 9.11
N ALA A 191 53.96 -1.70 9.45
CA ALA A 191 54.38 -0.71 8.45
C ALA A 191 55.47 -1.21 7.50
N ASP A 192 56.26 -2.19 7.94
CA ASP A 192 57.35 -2.71 7.12
C ASP A 192 56.85 -3.58 5.96
N ILE A 193 55.68 -4.26 6.15
CA ILE A 193 55.11 -5.24 5.20
C ILE A 193 53.84 -4.78 4.53
N ALA A 194 53.16 -3.77 5.09
CA ALA A 194 51.84 -3.34 4.59
C ALA A 194 51.77 -1.82 4.47
N GLU A 195 50.97 -1.36 3.54
CA GLU A 195 50.47 0.02 3.48
C GLU A 195 49.20 0.11 4.34
N ILE A 196 49.15 1.07 5.25
CA ILE A 196 48.02 1.25 6.13
C ILE A 196 47.37 2.58 5.83
N LYS A 197 46.08 2.53 5.36
CA LYS A 197 45.31 3.71 4.99
C LYS A 197 43.87 3.65 5.42
N ILE A 198 43.25 4.82 5.54
CA ILE A 198 41.81 4.94 5.70
C ILE A 198 41.17 4.87 4.33
N SER A 199 40.18 3.99 4.14
CA SER A 199 39.48 3.79 2.87
C SER A 199 38.01 3.45 3.08
N GLY A 200 37.25 3.40 2.00
CA GLY A 200 35.90 2.83 1.97
C GLY A 200 35.91 1.31 1.83
N PRO A 201 34.73 0.66 1.81
CA PRO A 201 34.61 -0.79 1.68
C PRO A 201 35.30 -1.34 0.46
N VAL A 202 35.98 -2.48 0.64
CA VAL A 202 36.71 -3.19 -0.46
C VAL A 202 35.80 -3.50 -1.64
N THR A 203 34.63 -3.98 -1.34
CA THR A 203 33.57 -4.32 -2.31
C THR A 203 32.34 -3.46 -2.02
N LYS A 204 32.33 -2.25 -2.55
CA LYS A 204 31.17 -1.40 -2.49
C LYS A 204 30.07 -1.98 -3.39
N ARG A 205 28.89 -2.27 -2.83
CA ARG A 205 27.76 -2.89 -3.54
C ARG A 205 26.58 -1.94 -3.74
N GLY A 206 26.68 -0.71 -3.27
CA GLY A 206 25.63 0.28 -3.44
C GLY A 206 26.14 1.69 -3.36
N ASP A 207 25.41 2.59 -3.99
CA ASP A 207 25.68 4.02 -3.97
C ASP A 207 24.39 4.84 -4.08
N ALA A 208 24.48 6.14 -3.81
CA ALA A 208 23.33 7.04 -3.87
C ALA A 208 23.69 8.39 -4.46
N SER A 209 22.69 9.04 -5.04
CA SER A 209 22.77 10.42 -5.49
C SER A 209 21.49 11.18 -5.21
N ILE A 210 21.61 12.49 -5.04
CA ILE A 210 20.52 13.41 -4.81
C ILE A 210 20.61 14.53 -5.84
N ASN A 211 19.59 14.70 -6.67
CA ASN A 211 19.56 15.67 -7.76
C ASN A 211 20.80 15.58 -8.66
N GLY A 212 21.21 14.37 -9.02
CA GLY A 212 22.38 14.12 -9.87
C GLY A 212 23.74 14.36 -9.21
N LYS A 213 23.80 14.59 -7.88
CA LYS A 213 25.04 14.76 -7.12
C LYS A 213 25.24 13.57 -6.20
N ALA A 214 26.47 13.07 -6.13
CA ALA A 214 26.82 12.01 -5.18
C ALA A 214 26.45 12.44 -3.75
N GLY A 215 25.82 11.55 -3.02
CA GLY A 215 25.33 11.82 -1.69
C GLY A 215 25.00 10.55 -0.91
N ILE A 216 24.31 10.70 0.18
CA ILE A 216 23.85 9.61 1.02
C ILE A 216 22.34 9.69 1.14
N LEU A 217 21.67 8.59 0.97
CA LEU A 217 20.24 8.44 1.17
C LEU A 217 19.99 7.63 2.45
N LEU A 218 19.28 8.24 3.42
CA LEU A 218 18.79 7.54 4.60
C LEU A 218 17.35 7.10 4.35
N ALA A 219 17.11 5.81 4.30
CA ALA A 219 15.78 5.21 4.23
C ALA A 219 15.31 4.88 5.66
N ILE A 220 14.22 5.50 6.09
CA ILE A 220 13.66 5.35 7.43
C ILE A 220 12.44 4.46 7.39
N SER A 221 12.47 3.37 8.16
CA SER A 221 11.37 2.42 8.33
C SER A 221 10.77 2.52 9.73
N LYS A 222 9.43 2.52 9.81
CA LYS A 222 8.68 2.53 11.06
C LYS A 222 8.34 1.14 11.56
N GLN A 223 8.09 1.03 12.86
CA GLN A 223 7.49 -0.16 13.47
C GLN A 223 6.00 -0.29 13.08
N PRO A 224 5.46 -1.51 12.93
CA PRO A 224 4.03 -1.72 12.74
C PRO A 224 3.20 -1.05 13.85
N GLY A 225 2.08 -0.43 13.46
CA GLY A 225 1.20 0.28 14.40
C GLY A 225 1.60 1.71 14.74
N THR A 226 2.80 2.17 14.36
CA THR A 226 3.24 3.55 14.61
C THR A 226 2.52 4.54 13.68
N ASP A 227 2.07 5.67 14.24
CA ASP A 227 1.49 6.78 13.48
C ASP A 227 2.54 7.47 12.61
N THR A 228 2.32 7.44 11.29
CA THR A 228 3.28 7.98 10.30
C THR A 228 3.41 9.50 10.38
N ILE A 229 2.30 10.22 10.61
CA ILE A 229 2.31 11.70 10.65
C ILE A 229 3.07 12.17 11.89
N LYS A 230 2.75 11.60 13.05
CA LYS A 230 3.43 11.93 14.31
C LYS A 230 4.91 11.62 14.21
N LEU A 231 5.26 10.41 13.75
CA LEU A 231 6.65 10.00 13.60
C LEU A 231 7.42 10.94 12.66
N THR A 232 6.83 11.32 11.53
CA THR A 232 7.48 12.26 10.59
C THR A 232 7.70 13.64 11.21
N LYS A 233 6.78 14.13 12.04
CA LYS A 233 6.94 15.39 12.79
C LYS A 233 8.07 15.28 13.81
N ASP A 234 8.14 14.17 14.56
CA ASP A 234 9.19 13.93 15.54
C ASP A 234 10.57 13.84 14.86
N ILE A 235 10.65 13.16 13.68
CA ILE A 235 11.87 13.10 12.88
C ILE A 235 12.29 14.51 12.41
N ASN A 236 11.37 15.30 11.86
CA ASN A 236 11.69 16.65 11.39
C ASN A 236 12.17 17.54 12.54
N LYS A 237 11.53 17.45 13.72
CA LYS A 237 11.99 18.18 14.91
C LYS A 237 13.42 17.78 15.30
N LYS A 238 13.70 16.47 15.31
CA LYS A 238 15.03 15.96 15.65
C LYS A 238 16.08 16.37 14.61
N LEU A 239 15.71 16.44 13.33
CA LEU A 239 16.61 16.93 12.28
C LEU A 239 17.00 18.40 12.47
N GLU A 240 16.09 19.25 12.94
CA GLU A 240 16.42 20.65 13.24
C GLU A 240 17.41 20.75 14.42
N GLU A 241 17.28 19.89 15.45
CA GLU A 241 18.25 19.80 16.54
C GLU A 241 19.63 19.34 16.03
N ILE A 242 19.67 18.30 15.16
CA ILE A 242 20.89 17.76 14.59
C ILE A 242 21.59 18.80 13.69
N ARG A 243 20.86 19.60 12.93
CA ARG A 243 21.43 20.66 12.06
C ARG A 243 22.28 21.66 12.83
N GLN A 244 22.00 21.87 14.11
CA GLN A 244 22.77 22.78 14.97
C GLN A 244 24.09 22.17 15.42
N THR A 245 24.26 20.85 15.35
CA THR A 245 25.43 20.12 15.88
C THR A 245 26.37 19.61 14.79
N ILE A 246 25.91 19.56 13.54
CA ILE A 246 26.75 19.08 12.43
C ILE A 246 27.37 20.24 11.67
N PRO A 247 28.45 19.98 10.88
CA PRO A 247 29.08 21.01 10.06
C PRO A 247 28.10 21.67 9.06
N ASN A 248 28.23 22.98 8.86
CA ASN A 248 27.38 23.77 7.97
C ASN A 248 27.50 23.36 6.49
N GLU A 249 28.54 22.65 6.12
CA GLU A 249 28.80 22.10 4.80
C GLU A 249 27.89 20.92 4.44
N VAL A 250 27.25 20.32 5.44
CA VAL A 250 26.32 19.21 5.27
C VAL A 250 24.92 19.74 4.95
N ILE A 251 24.43 19.41 3.77
CA ILE A 251 23.06 19.76 3.34
C ILE A 251 22.15 18.57 3.55
N ILE A 252 21.14 18.72 4.40
CA ILE A 252 20.11 17.71 4.66
C ILE A 252 18.85 18.07 3.88
N ASN A 253 18.43 17.23 2.93
CA ASN A 253 17.15 17.34 2.25
C ASN A 253 16.19 16.26 2.76
N ALA A 254 15.28 16.64 3.63
CA ALA A 254 14.27 15.76 4.20
C ALA A 254 13.03 15.56 3.31
N ASN A 255 13.01 16.13 2.10
CA ASN A 255 11.83 16.18 1.24
C ASN A 255 11.92 15.28 0.00
N ILE A 256 12.87 14.36 -0.06
CA ILE A 256 12.99 13.41 -1.18
C ILE A 256 11.73 12.55 -1.28
N PHE A 257 11.35 11.91 -0.18
CA PHE A 257 10.10 11.17 -0.05
C PHE A 257 9.58 11.27 1.39
N LYS A 258 8.29 11.54 1.55
CA LYS A 258 7.57 11.50 2.82
C LYS A 258 6.19 10.87 2.60
N GLN A 259 5.95 9.73 3.22
CA GLN A 259 4.64 9.10 3.18
C GLN A 259 3.57 9.97 3.87
N SER A 260 3.96 10.74 4.89
CA SER A 260 3.07 11.68 5.57
C SER A 260 2.47 12.74 4.64
N ASP A 261 3.21 13.22 3.63
CA ASP A 261 2.71 14.21 2.66
C ASP A 261 1.47 13.66 1.92
N PHE A 262 1.54 12.41 1.48
CA PHE A 262 0.41 11.73 0.85
C PHE A 262 -0.77 11.61 1.81
N ILE A 263 -0.53 11.14 3.04
CA ILE A 263 -1.58 10.92 4.05
C ILE A 263 -2.25 12.25 4.44
N GLU A 264 -1.47 13.30 4.72
CA GLU A 264 -1.98 14.62 5.09
C GLU A 264 -2.79 15.25 3.95
N ASN A 265 -2.29 15.20 2.72
CA ASN A 265 -3.03 15.69 1.54
C ASN A 265 -4.33 14.91 1.34
N ALA A 266 -4.30 13.59 1.47
CA ALA A 266 -5.46 12.72 1.33
C ALA A 266 -6.52 13.04 2.39
N ILE A 267 -6.13 13.15 3.67
CA ILE A 267 -7.04 13.53 4.78
C ILE A 267 -7.65 14.91 4.51
N LYS A 268 -6.82 15.90 4.13
CA LYS A 268 -7.28 17.25 3.85
C LYS A 268 -8.28 17.31 2.69
N ASN A 269 -8.01 16.58 1.61
CA ASN A 269 -8.87 16.54 0.43
C ASN A 269 -10.22 15.88 0.74
N VAL A 270 -10.23 14.79 1.52
CA VAL A 270 -11.48 14.14 1.95
C VAL A 270 -12.24 15.02 2.94
N ALA A 271 -11.57 15.64 3.90
CA ALA A 271 -12.20 16.58 4.84
C ALA A 271 -12.83 17.79 4.12
N ASN A 272 -12.16 18.33 3.09
CA ASN A 272 -12.74 19.39 2.26
C ASN A 272 -13.98 18.89 1.52
N ALA A 273 -13.96 17.69 0.94
CA ALA A 273 -15.14 17.12 0.28
C ALA A 273 -16.31 16.93 1.24
N ILE A 274 -16.05 16.48 2.48
CA ILE A 274 -17.05 16.40 3.56
C ILE A 274 -17.65 17.77 3.87
N LYS A 275 -16.80 18.78 4.03
CA LYS A 275 -17.24 20.15 4.30
C LYS A 275 -18.09 20.70 3.15
N ASP A 276 -17.64 20.60 1.93
CA ASP A 276 -18.31 21.13 0.75
C ASP A 276 -19.64 20.39 0.50
N GLY A 277 -19.65 19.06 0.66
CA GLY A 277 -20.86 18.24 0.61
C GLY A 277 -21.87 18.63 1.69
N SER A 278 -21.44 18.89 2.93
CA SER A 278 -22.30 19.33 4.01
C SER A 278 -22.93 20.71 3.75
N ILE A 279 -22.17 21.62 3.14
CA ILE A 279 -22.69 22.94 2.73
C ILE A 279 -23.77 22.79 1.65
N LEU A 280 -23.53 21.93 0.65
CA LEU A 280 -24.51 21.65 -0.41
C LEU A 280 -25.78 21.01 0.15
N VAL A 281 -25.65 20.08 1.10
CA VAL A 281 -26.77 19.48 1.81
C VAL A 281 -27.56 20.54 2.58
N ALA A 282 -26.90 21.43 3.29
CA ALA A 282 -27.56 22.53 4.02
C ALA A 282 -28.36 23.45 3.08
N LEU A 283 -27.76 23.78 1.94
CA LEU A 283 -28.38 24.65 0.93
C LEU A 283 -29.64 24.00 0.35
N ILE A 284 -29.56 22.73 -0.07
CA ILE A 284 -30.72 22.04 -0.66
C ILE A 284 -31.84 21.85 0.36
N LEU A 285 -31.51 21.49 1.61
CA LEU A 285 -32.51 21.39 2.69
C LEU A 285 -33.24 22.68 2.93
N PHE A 286 -32.50 23.80 2.97
CA PHE A 286 -33.11 25.11 3.11
C PHE A 286 -34.05 25.46 1.94
N LEU A 287 -33.63 25.08 0.73
CA LEU A 287 -34.41 25.35 -0.49
C LEU A 287 -35.74 24.54 -0.56
N PHE A 288 -35.72 23.31 -0.03
CA PHE A 288 -36.94 22.48 0.02
C PHE A 288 -37.86 22.88 1.21
N LEU A 289 -37.31 23.04 2.40
CA LEU A 289 -38.09 23.27 3.61
C LEU A 289 -38.54 24.73 3.74
N LEU A 290 -37.82 25.67 3.09
CA LEU A 290 -38.07 27.15 3.17
C LEU A 290 -38.40 27.65 4.57
N ASN A 291 -37.83 26.99 5.57
CA ASN A 291 -38.09 27.26 6.98
C ASN A 291 -36.84 27.03 7.81
N PHE A 292 -36.30 28.10 8.36
CA PHE A 292 -35.05 28.05 9.12
C PHE A 292 -35.11 27.07 10.31
N ARG A 293 -36.24 26.94 10.98
CA ARG A 293 -36.37 26.11 12.20
C ARG A 293 -36.37 24.61 11.83
N THR A 294 -37.13 24.19 10.83
CA THR A 294 -37.13 22.81 10.36
C THR A 294 -35.78 22.45 9.80
N THR A 295 -35.17 23.34 9.02
CA THR A 295 -33.81 23.15 8.47
C THR A 295 -32.78 23.06 9.60
N ALA A 296 -32.90 23.89 10.65
CA ALA A 296 -31.94 23.83 11.78
C ALA A 296 -32.04 22.51 12.55
N VAL A 297 -33.26 21.99 12.82
CA VAL A 297 -33.41 20.67 13.47
C VAL A 297 -32.74 19.57 12.68
N THR A 298 -32.91 19.56 11.35
CA THR A 298 -32.35 18.52 10.48
C THR A 298 -30.81 18.69 10.34
N LEU A 299 -30.32 19.94 10.24
CA LEU A 299 -28.89 20.22 10.12
C LEU A 299 -28.09 19.90 11.38
N ILE A 300 -28.66 20.10 12.58
CA ILE A 300 -28.00 19.77 13.85
C ILE A 300 -27.77 18.27 13.98
N ALA A 301 -28.62 17.44 13.35
CA ALA A 301 -28.44 16.00 13.37
C ALA A 301 -27.10 15.53 12.72
N ILE A 302 -26.61 16.22 11.67
CA ILE A 302 -25.36 15.86 11.00
C ILE A 302 -24.14 15.94 11.95
N PRO A 303 -23.78 17.14 12.48
CA PRO A 303 -22.60 17.25 13.32
C PRO A 303 -22.71 16.40 14.58
N LEU A 304 -23.91 16.22 15.13
CA LEU A 304 -24.11 15.40 16.32
C LEU A 304 -23.90 13.91 16.01
N SER A 305 -24.43 13.40 14.90
CA SER A 305 -24.16 12.02 14.46
C SER A 305 -22.68 11.77 14.22
N LEU A 306 -21.94 12.74 13.65
CA LEU A 306 -20.50 12.67 13.49
C LEU A 306 -19.77 12.65 14.85
N VAL A 307 -20.18 13.51 15.81
CA VAL A 307 -19.61 13.52 17.16
C VAL A 307 -19.82 12.18 17.86
N VAL A 308 -21.03 11.61 17.79
CA VAL A 308 -21.32 10.27 18.35
C VAL A 308 -20.43 9.22 17.67
N THR A 309 -20.26 9.29 16.35
CA THR A 309 -19.40 8.38 15.62
C THR A 309 -17.93 8.51 16.07
N PHE A 310 -17.41 9.71 16.26
CA PHE A 310 -16.05 9.92 16.77
C PHE A 310 -15.87 9.44 18.22
N ILE A 311 -16.90 9.55 19.06
CA ILE A 311 -16.88 8.96 20.41
C ILE A 311 -16.77 7.45 20.33
N ILE A 312 -17.55 6.81 19.44
CA ILE A 312 -17.47 5.37 19.20
C ILE A 312 -16.09 4.98 18.69
N PHE A 313 -15.51 5.73 17.74
CA PHE A 313 -14.15 5.47 17.24
C PHE A 313 -13.11 5.55 18.37
N LYS A 314 -13.21 6.57 19.23
CA LYS A 314 -12.31 6.69 20.38
C LYS A 314 -12.47 5.51 21.35
N PHE A 315 -13.70 5.09 21.62
CA PHE A 315 -13.97 3.96 22.52
C PHE A 315 -13.39 2.64 22.00
N PHE A 316 -13.46 2.40 20.70
CA PHE A 316 -12.91 1.19 20.07
C PHE A 316 -11.46 1.35 19.57
N ASN A 317 -10.76 2.43 19.95
CA ASN A 317 -9.39 2.73 19.51
C ASN A 317 -9.21 2.69 17.97
N MET A 318 -10.21 3.13 17.23
CA MET A 318 -10.14 3.20 15.77
C MET A 318 -9.39 4.45 15.33
N SER A 319 -8.48 4.28 14.36
CA SER A 319 -7.75 5.39 13.76
C SER A 319 -8.60 6.17 12.76
N LEU A 320 -8.42 7.49 12.73
CA LEU A 320 -8.92 8.33 11.65
C LEU A 320 -7.94 8.23 10.47
N ASN A 321 -8.39 7.65 9.37
CA ASN A 321 -7.63 7.52 8.14
C ASN A 321 -8.51 7.85 6.93
N THR A 322 -7.93 7.86 5.74
CA THR A 322 -8.65 8.19 4.50
C THR A 322 -9.87 7.31 4.26
N MET A 323 -9.82 6.03 4.64
CA MET A 323 -10.91 5.09 4.44
C MET A 323 -12.04 5.32 5.45
N THR A 324 -11.71 5.56 6.74
CA THR A 324 -12.72 5.89 7.75
C THR A 324 -13.40 7.23 7.45
N LEU A 325 -12.63 8.24 7.03
CA LEU A 325 -13.20 9.52 6.56
C LEU A 325 -14.02 9.35 5.28
N GLY A 326 -13.58 8.46 4.37
CA GLY A 326 -14.33 8.13 3.17
C GLY A 326 -15.68 7.50 3.46
N GLY A 327 -15.75 6.57 4.41
CA GLY A 327 -17.02 6.00 4.88
C GLY A 327 -17.95 7.04 5.49
N LEU A 328 -17.40 7.99 6.26
CA LEU A 328 -18.17 9.13 6.78
C LEU A 328 -18.67 10.04 5.64
N ALA A 329 -17.83 10.33 4.64
CA ALA A 329 -18.20 11.14 3.49
C ALA A 329 -19.36 10.54 2.69
N ILE A 330 -19.35 9.22 2.50
CA ILE A 330 -20.45 8.50 1.87
C ILE A 330 -21.71 8.52 2.74
N ALA A 331 -21.55 8.41 4.06
CA ALA A 331 -22.65 8.39 5.01
C ALA A 331 -23.35 9.75 5.14
N ILE A 332 -22.70 10.89 4.87
CA ILE A 332 -23.28 12.24 5.10
C ILE A 332 -24.66 12.41 4.45
N GLY A 333 -24.82 11.92 3.23
CA GLY A 333 -26.11 11.96 2.53
C GLY A 333 -27.22 11.19 3.27
N GLU A 334 -26.84 10.07 3.90
CA GLU A 334 -27.74 9.19 4.64
C GLU A 334 -28.00 9.66 6.08
N LEU A 335 -27.01 10.36 6.70
CA LEU A 335 -27.14 10.86 8.08
C LEU A 335 -28.31 11.83 8.27
N VAL A 336 -28.69 12.49 7.20
CA VAL A 336 -29.77 13.49 7.22
C VAL A 336 -31.13 12.87 6.96
N ASP A 337 -31.17 11.74 6.26
CA ASP A 337 -32.40 11.14 5.74
C ASP A 337 -33.39 10.77 6.87
N ASP A 338 -32.90 10.09 7.92
CA ASP A 338 -33.76 9.73 9.07
C ASP A 338 -34.36 10.95 9.75
N ALA A 339 -33.54 12.01 9.93
CA ALA A 339 -34.00 13.24 10.53
C ALA A 339 -34.98 14.03 9.64
N ILE A 340 -34.77 14.00 8.29
CA ILE A 340 -35.67 14.62 7.31
C ILE A 340 -37.06 13.98 7.40
N VAL A 341 -37.12 12.66 7.34
CA VAL A 341 -38.39 11.91 7.33
C VAL A 341 -39.15 12.12 8.63
N ASP A 342 -38.44 12.16 9.79
CA ASP A 342 -39.08 12.39 11.08
C ASP A 342 -39.59 13.83 11.21
N VAL A 343 -38.75 14.82 10.90
CA VAL A 343 -39.14 16.25 10.98
C VAL A 343 -40.33 16.57 10.04
N GLU A 344 -40.29 16.02 8.81
CA GLU A 344 -41.35 16.23 7.83
C GLU A 344 -42.67 15.60 8.33
N ASN A 345 -42.64 14.37 8.86
CA ASN A 345 -43.84 13.71 9.41
C ASN A 345 -44.40 14.49 10.63
N ILE A 346 -43.54 14.90 11.55
CA ILE A 346 -43.91 15.73 12.72
C ILE A 346 -44.56 17.05 12.24
N PHE A 347 -43.92 17.75 11.30
CA PHE A 347 -44.44 19.00 10.76
C PHE A 347 -45.83 18.83 10.10
N ARG A 348 -45.98 17.75 9.29
CA ARG A 348 -47.26 17.42 8.65
C ARG A 348 -48.36 17.12 9.69
N ARG A 349 -48.09 16.32 10.73
CA ARG A 349 -49.02 15.97 11.76
C ARG A 349 -49.38 17.19 12.65
N LEU A 350 -48.43 18.05 12.96
CA LEU A 350 -48.70 19.30 13.66
C LEU A 350 -49.64 20.21 12.86
N ARG A 351 -49.43 20.29 11.53
CA ARG A 351 -50.32 21.06 10.64
C ARG A 351 -51.73 20.46 10.57
N GLN A 352 -51.88 19.15 10.52
CA GLN A 352 -53.13 18.45 10.53
C GLN A 352 -53.89 18.68 11.87
N ASN A 353 -53.18 18.51 12.99
CA ASN A 353 -53.77 18.69 14.33
C ASN A 353 -54.31 20.10 14.55
N LYS A 354 -53.68 21.10 14.04
CA LYS A 354 -54.08 22.49 14.17
C LYS A 354 -55.37 22.84 13.40
N ASN A 355 -55.68 22.04 12.38
CA ASN A 355 -56.92 22.16 11.58
C ASN A 355 -58.10 21.30 12.15
N MET A 356 -57.87 20.57 13.25
CA MET A 356 -58.92 19.82 13.93
C MET A 356 -59.78 20.70 14.81
N ILE A 357 -61.02 20.30 15.02
CA ILE A 357 -62.01 21.00 15.90
C ILE A 357 -61.52 20.94 17.35
N ASP A 358 -60.92 19.81 17.77
CA ASP A 358 -60.32 19.62 19.09
C ASP A 358 -58.83 19.21 18.95
N PRO A 359 -57.85 20.19 18.98
CA PRO A 359 -56.47 19.94 18.77
C PRO A 359 -55.84 19.24 19.99
N LYS A 360 -55.18 18.09 19.74
CA LYS A 360 -54.42 17.37 20.76
C LYS A 360 -53.22 18.19 21.26
N PRO A 361 -52.73 17.93 22.51
CA PRO A 361 -51.50 18.55 23.02
C PRO A 361 -50.32 18.33 22.09
N VAL A 362 -49.54 19.38 21.80
CA VAL A 362 -48.45 19.39 20.83
C VAL A 362 -47.44 18.28 21.10
N MET A 363 -47.04 18.05 22.34
CA MET A 363 -46.09 16.99 22.71
C MET A 363 -46.60 15.60 22.35
N LYS A 364 -47.91 15.36 22.55
CA LYS A 364 -48.58 14.09 22.20
C LYS A 364 -48.55 13.86 20.67
N VAL A 365 -48.81 14.92 19.90
CA VAL A 365 -48.80 14.86 18.43
C VAL A 365 -47.40 14.54 17.93
N ILE A 366 -46.34 15.18 18.47
CA ILE A 366 -44.95 14.93 18.10
C ILE A 366 -44.57 13.49 18.42
N PHE A 367 -44.90 13.02 19.62
CA PHE A 367 -44.63 11.62 20.01
C PHE A 367 -45.36 10.61 19.12
N GLU A 368 -46.64 10.82 18.83
CA GLU A 368 -47.41 9.94 17.95
C GLU A 368 -46.87 9.96 16.51
N ALA A 369 -46.46 11.14 16.02
CA ALA A 369 -45.87 11.30 14.68
C ALA A 369 -44.52 10.59 14.53
N SER A 370 -43.63 10.75 15.51
CA SER A 370 -42.34 10.06 15.49
C SER A 370 -42.51 8.55 15.66
N LYS A 371 -43.39 8.09 16.54
CA LYS A 371 -43.73 6.67 16.74
C LYS A 371 -44.25 6.01 15.44
N GLU A 372 -45.00 6.74 14.61
CA GLU A 372 -45.59 6.26 13.37
C GLU A 372 -44.55 5.71 12.37
N ILE A 373 -43.43 6.39 12.22
CA ILE A 373 -42.41 6.06 11.24
C ILE A 373 -41.22 5.29 11.83
N ARG A 374 -41.10 5.24 13.16
CA ARG A 374 -39.95 4.65 13.87
C ARG A 374 -39.63 3.25 13.41
N ASN A 375 -40.63 2.36 13.32
CA ASN A 375 -40.37 0.95 12.94
C ASN A 375 -39.86 0.85 11.52
N THR A 376 -40.33 1.67 10.61
CA THR A 376 -39.90 1.68 9.21
C THR A 376 -38.44 2.18 9.09
N ILE A 377 -38.09 3.23 9.87
CA ILE A 377 -36.72 3.76 9.91
C ILE A 377 -35.77 2.71 10.45
N ILE A 378 -36.04 2.12 11.62
CA ILE A 378 -35.18 1.08 12.23
C ILE A 378 -34.99 -0.08 11.27
N PHE A 379 -36.06 -0.53 10.63
CA PHE A 379 -36.01 -1.68 9.73
C PHE A 379 -35.24 -1.38 8.43
N SER A 380 -35.44 -0.21 7.83
CA SER A 380 -34.69 0.20 6.65
C SER A 380 -33.20 0.36 6.95
N THR A 381 -32.85 0.93 8.11
CA THR A 381 -31.45 1.06 8.57
C THR A 381 -30.81 -0.32 8.81
N PHE A 382 -31.55 -1.28 9.38
CA PHE A 382 -31.08 -2.65 9.54
C PHE A 382 -30.80 -3.32 8.20
N ILE A 383 -31.64 -3.12 7.18
CA ILE A 383 -31.38 -3.64 5.82
C ILE A 383 -30.10 -3.04 5.25
N VAL A 384 -29.89 -1.73 5.40
CA VAL A 384 -28.65 -1.09 4.92
C VAL A 384 -27.42 -1.73 5.60
N MET A 385 -27.45 -1.94 6.93
CA MET A 385 -26.36 -2.60 7.64
C MET A 385 -26.12 -4.04 7.15
N LEU A 386 -27.18 -4.81 6.90
CA LEU A 386 -27.09 -6.20 6.44
C LEU A 386 -26.41 -6.29 5.08
N VAL A 387 -26.64 -5.34 4.19
CA VAL A 387 -26.01 -5.29 2.86
C VAL A 387 -24.50 -5.06 2.94
N PHE A 388 -23.99 -4.43 4.00
CA PHE A 388 -22.55 -4.21 4.23
C PHE A 388 -21.81 -5.43 4.83
N LEU A 389 -22.51 -6.45 5.34
CA LEU A 389 -21.87 -7.63 5.94
C LEU A 389 -20.82 -8.32 5.04
N PRO A 390 -20.99 -8.40 3.69
CA PRO A 390 -19.99 -8.98 2.82
C PRO A 390 -18.60 -8.35 2.94
N LEU A 391 -18.52 -7.05 3.23
CA LEU A 391 -17.24 -6.33 3.31
C LEU A 391 -16.40 -6.79 4.50
N PHE A 392 -17.00 -7.24 5.59
CA PHE A 392 -16.28 -7.81 6.74
C PHE A 392 -15.69 -9.19 6.49
N SER A 393 -16.21 -9.88 5.51
CA SER A 393 -15.70 -11.21 5.14
C SER A 393 -14.56 -11.14 4.12
N LEU A 394 -14.23 -9.95 3.61
CA LEU A 394 -13.05 -9.75 2.77
C LEU A 394 -11.79 -10.04 3.58
N SER A 395 -10.91 -10.83 3.01
CA SER A 395 -9.60 -11.18 3.59
C SER A 395 -8.50 -10.60 2.70
N GLY A 396 -7.28 -10.53 3.22
CA GLY A 396 -6.18 -10.02 2.42
C GLY A 396 -6.09 -8.50 2.46
N LEU A 397 -5.49 -7.94 1.42
CA LEU A 397 -5.30 -6.50 1.26
C LEU A 397 -6.64 -5.76 1.16
N GLU A 398 -7.61 -6.35 0.44
CA GLU A 398 -8.94 -5.79 0.24
C GLU A 398 -9.67 -5.59 1.57
N GLY A 399 -9.61 -6.61 2.44
CA GLY A 399 -10.22 -6.52 3.77
C GLY A 399 -9.59 -5.43 4.61
N LYS A 400 -8.25 -5.30 4.59
CA LYS A 400 -7.53 -4.26 5.34
C LYS A 400 -7.84 -2.84 4.85
N ILE A 401 -8.04 -2.66 3.55
CA ILE A 401 -8.38 -1.35 2.97
C ILE A 401 -9.85 -0.99 3.20
N PHE A 402 -10.78 -1.92 2.95
CA PHE A 402 -12.21 -1.58 2.90
C PHE A 402 -12.99 -1.83 4.20
N ALA A 403 -12.50 -2.66 5.13
CA ALA A 403 -13.16 -2.86 6.41
C ALA A 403 -13.29 -1.56 7.24
N PRO A 404 -12.27 -0.67 7.33
CA PRO A 404 -12.42 0.62 8.02
C PRO A 404 -13.50 1.51 7.41
N LEU A 405 -13.66 1.50 6.07
CA LEU A 405 -14.72 2.23 5.37
C LEU A 405 -16.10 1.69 5.76
N ALA A 406 -16.28 0.35 5.74
CA ALA A 406 -17.54 -0.28 6.11
C ALA A 406 -17.90 -0.03 7.58
N ILE A 407 -16.92 -0.16 8.49
CA ILE A 407 -17.14 0.09 9.93
C ILE A 407 -17.54 1.54 10.17
N SER A 408 -16.86 2.50 9.54
CA SER A 408 -17.18 3.91 9.72
C SER A 408 -18.54 4.28 9.17
N TYR A 409 -18.92 3.72 8.02
CA TYR A 409 -20.24 3.91 7.43
C TYR A 409 -21.36 3.36 8.35
N ILE A 410 -21.22 2.11 8.81
CA ILE A 410 -22.20 1.47 9.70
C ILE A 410 -22.31 2.23 11.03
N THR A 411 -21.18 2.60 11.65
CA THR A 411 -21.20 3.37 12.91
C THR A 411 -21.86 4.72 12.73
N ALA A 412 -21.63 5.39 11.60
CA ALA A 412 -22.25 6.67 11.29
C ALA A 412 -23.77 6.54 11.14
N ILE A 413 -24.25 5.51 10.45
CA ILE A 413 -25.69 5.26 10.30
C ILE A 413 -26.35 4.89 11.63
N ILE A 414 -25.71 4.06 12.47
CA ILE A 414 -26.21 3.75 13.82
C ILE A 414 -26.27 5.03 14.67
N ALA A 415 -25.25 5.87 14.62
CA ALA A 415 -25.24 7.15 15.31
C ALA A 415 -26.37 8.06 14.83
N SER A 416 -26.62 8.12 13.51
CA SER A 416 -27.73 8.87 12.93
C SER A 416 -29.09 8.34 13.41
N LEU A 417 -29.29 7.04 13.42
CA LEU A 417 -30.51 6.42 13.93
C LEU A 417 -30.75 6.78 15.38
N ILE A 418 -29.74 6.73 16.25
CA ILE A 418 -29.85 7.11 17.66
C ILE A 418 -30.25 8.60 17.78
N VAL A 419 -29.57 9.48 17.03
CA VAL A 419 -29.83 10.93 17.04
C VAL A 419 -31.24 11.23 16.52
N SER A 420 -31.70 10.58 15.45
CA SER A 420 -33.00 10.80 14.85
C SER A 420 -34.11 10.33 15.75
N LEU A 421 -33.93 9.22 16.49
CA LEU A 421 -34.96 8.71 17.41
C LEU A 421 -35.03 9.44 18.75
N THR A 422 -34.00 10.19 19.12
CA THR A 422 -33.91 10.85 20.43
C THR A 422 -33.93 12.38 20.31
N LEU A 423 -32.92 12.94 19.67
CA LEU A 423 -32.71 14.39 19.60
C LEU A 423 -33.68 15.07 18.63
N THR A 424 -33.94 14.47 17.47
CA THR A 424 -34.80 15.10 16.46
C THR A 424 -36.23 15.37 16.97
N PRO A 425 -36.96 14.42 17.62
CA PRO A 425 -38.24 14.70 18.22
C PRO A 425 -38.14 15.72 19.36
N ALA A 426 -37.08 15.65 20.20
CA ALA A 426 -36.85 16.59 21.27
C ALA A 426 -36.66 18.03 20.77
N LEU A 427 -35.76 18.25 19.79
CA LEU A 427 -35.57 19.56 19.18
C LEU A 427 -36.81 20.05 18.45
N SER A 428 -37.57 19.15 17.82
CA SER A 428 -38.83 19.46 17.15
C SER A 428 -39.85 19.98 18.15
N SER A 429 -39.89 19.43 19.39
CA SER A 429 -40.82 19.87 20.44
C SER A 429 -40.55 21.29 20.94
N TYR A 430 -39.29 21.75 20.91
CA TYR A 430 -38.92 23.11 21.30
C TYR A 430 -39.02 24.12 20.16
N LEU A 431 -38.64 23.74 18.92
CA LEU A 431 -38.49 24.69 17.83
C LEU A 431 -39.73 24.83 16.92
N LEU A 432 -40.53 23.77 16.75
CA LEU A 432 -41.64 23.77 15.79
C LEU A 432 -42.97 24.36 16.30
N PRO A 433 -43.41 24.23 17.57
CA PRO A 433 -44.73 24.68 18.02
C PRO A 433 -45.01 26.17 17.81
N ASN A 434 -44.00 27.02 17.96
CA ASN A 434 -44.09 28.48 17.92
C ASN A 434 -43.92 29.08 16.52
N MET A 435 -44.16 28.31 15.45
CA MET A 435 -43.95 28.75 14.05
C MET A 435 -45.19 29.51 13.52
N LYS A 436 -45.01 30.78 13.13
CA LYS A 436 -46.06 31.57 12.46
C LYS A 436 -46.50 30.97 11.11
N ASN A 437 -45.62 30.25 10.43
CA ASN A 437 -45.84 29.68 9.07
C ASN A 437 -46.61 28.35 9.05
N ILE A 438 -46.93 27.74 10.22
CA ILE A 438 -47.81 26.53 10.26
C ILE A 438 -49.19 26.85 9.65
N TYR A 439 -49.60 28.11 9.60
CA TYR A 439 -50.90 28.57 9.07
C TYR A 439 -50.90 28.79 7.54
N LYS A 440 -49.75 28.93 6.88
CA LYS A 440 -49.74 29.18 5.43
C LYS A 440 -50.03 27.89 4.65
N LYS A 441 -51.18 27.89 3.94
CA LYS A 441 -51.56 26.78 3.03
C LYS A 441 -50.66 26.62 1.79
N GLN A 442 -49.76 27.56 1.53
CA GLN A 442 -48.98 27.57 0.29
C GLN A 442 -47.74 26.72 0.44
N GLU A 443 -47.65 25.67 -0.38
CA GLU A 443 -46.44 24.92 -0.61
C GLU A 443 -45.42 25.76 -1.37
N SER A 444 -44.12 25.48 -1.16
CA SER A 444 -43.04 26.09 -1.94
C SER A 444 -43.32 26.01 -3.43
N TRP A 445 -42.90 27.04 -4.19
CA TRP A 445 -43.04 27.03 -5.64
C TRP A 445 -42.34 25.82 -6.29
N LEU A 446 -41.21 25.39 -5.77
CA LEU A 446 -40.46 24.23 -6.20
C LEU A 446 -41.24 22.91 -5.98
N ILE A 447 -41.89 22.78 -4.80
CA ILE A 447 -42.74 21.63 -4.50
C ILE A 447 -43.95 21.59 -5.44
N ARG A 448 -44.55 22.73 -5.76
CA ARG A 448 -45.70 22.81 -6.68
C ARG A 448 -45.30 22.40 -8.10
N ILE A 449 -44.13 22.87 -8.59
CA ILE A 449 -43.63 22.46 -9.88
C ILE A 449 -43.37 20.96 -9.91
N LEU A 450 -42.66 20.40 -8.92
CA LEU A 450 -42.38 18.99 -8.78
C LEU A 450 -43.66 18.12 -8.78
N LYS A 451 -44.66 18.50 -7.98
CA LYS A 451 -45.94 17.77 -7.92
C LYS A 451 -46.69 17.84 -9.26
N LYS A 452 -46.72 19.00 -9.93
CA LYS A 452 -47.39 19.19 -11.20
C LYS A 452 -46.67 18.36 -12.30
N SER A 453 -45.35 18.46 -12.39
CA SER A 453 -44.56 17.67 -13.37
C SER A 453 -44.70 16.17 -13.14
N HIS A 454 -44.54 15.72 -11.87
CA HIS A 454 -44.75 14.32 -11.53
C HIS A 454 -46.16 13.83 -11.91
N SER A 455 -47.23 14.59 -11.56
CA SER A 455 -48.59 14.20 -11.93
C SER A 455 -48.77 14.04 -13.44
N SER A 456 -48.27 14.99 -14.22
CA SER A 456 -48.38 14.95 -15.69
C SER A 456 -47.62 13.76 -16.28
N ILE A 457 -46.38 13.50 -15.80
CA ILE A 457 -45.58 12.34 -16.23
C ILE A 457 -46.28 11.04 -15.79
N PHE A 458 -46.78 10.97 -14.55
CA PHE A 458 -47.47 9.78 -14.05
C PHE A 458 -48.74 9.45 -14.82
N ASP A 459 -49.53 10.46 -15.18
CA ASP A 459 -50.73 10.28 -16.04
C ASP A 459 -50.36 9.77 -17.44
N LEU A 460 -49.27 10.24 -18.03
CA LEU A 460 -48.73 9.74 -19.30
C LEU A 460 -48.27 8.28 -19.16
N LEU A 461 -47.58 7.94 -18.06
CA LEU A 461 -47.12 6.55 -17.82
C LEU A 461 -48.32 5.59 -17.63
N LEU A 462 -49.40 6.03 -17.05
CA LEU A 462 -50.65 5.28 -16.92
C LEU A 462 -51.35 5.03 -18.27
N ALA A 463 -51.23 5.98 -19.20
CA ALA A 463 -51.82 5.85 -20.54
C ALA A 463 -51.10 4.77 -21.38
N TYR A 464 -49.79 4.60 -21.22
CA TYR A 464 -48.98 3.69 -22.06
C TYR A 464 -48.12 2.70 -21.25
N PRO A 465 -48.67 1.93 -20.31
CA PRO A 465 -47.87 1.11 -19.40
C PRO A 465 -47.07 0.01 -20.13
N LYS A 466 -47.59 -0.59 -21.20
CA LYS A 466 -46.89 -1.63 -21.97
C LYS A 466 -45.65 -1.10 -22.68
N VAL A 467 -45.72 0.12 -23.25
CA VAL A 467 -44.58 0.77 -23.93
C VAL A 467 -43.49 1.05 -22.94
N ILE A 468 -43.81 1.50 -21.71
CA ILE A 468 -42.85 1.83 -20.69
C ILE A 468 -42.14 0.58 -20.16
N PHE A 469 -42.89 -0.49 -19.85
CA PHE A 469 -42.26 -1.75 -19.43
C PHE A 469 -41.33 -2.30 -20.50
N PHE A 470 -41.71 -2.18 -21.79
CA PHE A 470 -40.90 -2.60 -22.92
C PHE A 470 -39.63 -1.74 -23.05
N SER A 471 -39.74 -0.40 -23.01
CA SER A 471 -38.57 0.50 -23.09
C SER A 471 -37.59 0.31 -21.94
N VAL A 472 -38.10 0.12 -20.74
CA VAL A 472 -37.30 -0.15 -19.56
C VAL A 472 -36.58 -1.50 -19.63
N THR A 473 -37.26 -2.53 -20.17
CA THR A 473 -36.66 -3.85 -20.41
C THR A 473 -35.55 -3.76 -21.45
N ILE A 474 -35.77 -3.02 -22.56
CA ILE A 474 -34.74 -2.77 -23.56
C ILE A 474 -33.52 -2.04 -22.93
N LEU A 475 -33.77 -0.99 -22.15
CA LEU A 475 -32.71 -0.25 -21.48
C LEU A 475 -31.89 -1.16 -20.55
N MET A 476 -32.56 -2.06 -19.84
CA MET A 476 -31.88 -3.05 -18.97
C MET A 476 -31.03 -4.01 -19.79
N ILE A 477 -31.53 -4.52 -20.94
CA ILE A 477 -30.77 -5.39 -21.84
C ILE A 477 -29.54 -4.64 -22.39
N ILE A 478 -29.72 -3.42 -22.90
CA ILE A 478 -28.61 -2.58 -23.38
C ILE A 478 -27.57 -2.40 -22.28
N THR A 479 -28.00 -2.09 -21.05
CA THR A 479 -27.11 -1.86 -19.94
C THR A 479 -26.32 -3.13 -19.57
N ILE A 480 -26.98 -4.29 -19.58
CA ILE A 480 -26.30 -5.59 -19.31
C ILE A 480 -25.26 -5.90 -20.40
N THR A 481 -25.55 -5.58 -21.68
CA THR A 481 -24.60 -5.81 -22.77
C THR A 481 -23.40 -4.88 -22.77
N LEU A 482 -23.45 -3.76 -22.04
CA LEU A 482 -22.31 -2.87 -21.84
C LEU A 482 -21.29 -3.41 -20.81
N VAL A 483 -21.74 -4.20 -19.83
CA VAL A 483 -20.89 -4.67 -18.73
C VAL A 483 -19.65 -5.47 -19.17
N PRO A 484 -19.71 -6.37 -20.16
CA PRO A 484 -18.53 -7.08 -20.65
C PRO A 484 -17.45 -6.18 -21.25
N ASN A 485 -17.81 -4.99 -21.74
CA ASN A 485 -16.89 -4.06 -22.38
C ASN A 485 -16.13 -3.17 -21.38
N PHE A 486 -16.48 -3.23 -20.09
CA PHE A 486 -15.77 -2.45 -19.08
C PHE A 486 -14.41 -3.07 -18.76
N GLY A 487 -13.41 -2.22 -18.66
CA GLY A 487 -12.12 -2.58 -18.12
C GLY A 487 -12.22 -3.06 -16.66
N ARG A 488 -11.30 -3.93 -16.24
CA ARG A 488 -11.30 -4.50 -14.89
C ARG A 488 -9.99 -4.21 -14.20
N LYS A 489 -10.05 -3.55 -13.03
CA LYS A 489 -8.87 -3.26 -12.19
C LYS A 489 -9.08 -3.77 -10.77
N PHE A 490 -7.98 -4.13 -10.09
CA PHE A 490 -8.01 -4.52 -8.69
C PHE A 490 -8.32 -3.30 -7.81
N LEU A 491 -7.45 -2.32 -7.84
CA LEU A 491 -7.59 -1.02 -7.17
C LEU A 491 -7.55 0.10 -8.22
N PRO A 492 -8.15 1.26 -7.95
CA PRO A 492 -7.93 2.46 -8.74
C PRO A 492 -6.45 2.89 -8.68
N ASP A 493 -5.96 3.54 -9.75
CA ASP A 493 -4.60 4.06 -9.78
C ASP A 493 -4.44 5.19 -8.74
N PHE A 494 -3.52 5.04 -7.80
CA PHE A 494 -3.21 6.07 -6.80
C PHE A 494 -2.56 7.30 -7.44
N ASN A 495 -2.67 8.44 -6.79
CA ASN A 495 -1.95 9.67 -7.13
C ASN A 495 -1.15 10.13 -5.91
N GLU A 496 0.09 9.67 -5.81
CA GLU A 496 0.94 9.87 -4.65
C GLU A 496 1.77 11.17 -4.72
N GLY A 497 1.71 11.88 -5.87
CA GLY A 497 2.50 13.10 -6.10
C GLY A 497 4.00 12.85 -6.23
N SER A 498 4.40 11.59 -6.42
CA SER A 498 5.76 11.14 -6.66
C SER A 498 5.77 9.91 -7.55
N PHE A 499 6.92 9.65 -8.20
CA PHE A 499 7.15 8.42 -8.94
C PHE A 499 8.34 7.66 -8.35
N THR A 500 8.28 6.33 -8.39
CA THR A 500 9.41 5.44 -8.21
C THR A 500 9.75 4.85 -9.57
N ILE A 501 10.96 5.09 -10.02
CA ILE A 501 11.45 4.64 -11.33
C ILE A 501 12.57 3.64 -11.10
N ASN A 502 12.36 2.40 -11.54
CA ASN A 502 13.35 1.36 -11.50
C ASN A 502 14.06 1.26 -12.84
N ILE A 503 15.40 1.29 -12.79
CA ILE A 503 16.27 1.17 -13.94
C ILE A 503 17.14 -0.06 -13.76
N ALA A 504 17.17 -0.90 -14.77
CA ALA A 504 18.04 -2.06 -14.79
C ALA A 504 18.97 -2.01 -16.02
N LEU A 505 20.26 -2.13 -15.75
CA LEU A 505 21.31 -2.27 -16.74
C LEU A 505 21.60 -3.75 -16.98
N PRO A 506 22.30 -4.11 -18.07
CA PRO A 506 22.71 -5.49 -18.29
C PRO A 506 23.49 -6.06 -17.09
N PRO A 507 23.24 -7.30 -16.66
CA PRO A 507 24.02 -7.96 -15.62
C PRO A 507 25.51 -8.02 -15.95
N GLY A 508 26.34 -7.85 -14.93
CA GLY A 508 27.77 -7.68 -15.09
C GLY A 508 28.23 -6.21 -15.22
N THR A 509 27.29 -5.26 -15.34
CA THR A 509 27.63 -3.83 -15.31
C THR A 509 28.20 -3.48 -13.92
N SER A 510 29.32 -2.75 -13.89
CA SER A 510 29.98 -2.33 -12.66
C SER A 510 29.14 -1.25 -11.93
N LEU A 511 29.36 -1.10 -10.61
CA LEU A 511 28.70 -0.04 -9.84
C LEU A 511 29.07 1.37 -10.36
N LEU A 512 30.30 1.55 -10.82
CA LEU A 512 30.78 2.81 -11.39
C LEU A 512 29.94 3.20 -12.61
N GLU A 513 29.75 2.27 -13.53
CA GLU A 513 28.96 2.51 -14.74
C GLU A 513 27.48 2.68 -14.43
N SER A 514 26.96 1.88 -13.50
CA SER A 514 25.58 2.04 -13.02
C SER A 514 25.33 3.43 -12.42
N ASN A 515 26.30 3.96 -11.67
CA ASN A 515 26.24 5.32 -11.15
C ASN A 515 26.32 6.38 -12.25
N ARG A 516 27.20 6.21 -13.24
CA ARG A 516 27.32 7.12 -14.37
C ARG A 516 26.00 7.24 -15.14
N ILE A 517 25.39 6.11 -15.46
CA ILE A 517 24.09 6.06 -16.14
C ILE A 517 22.98 6.61 -15.24
N GLY A 518 22.99 6.25 -13.96
CA GLY A 518 22.01 6.76 -13.00
C GLY A 518 22.04 8.28 -12.85
N MET A 519 23.22 8.89 -12.75
CA MET A 519 23.35 10.35 -12.70
C MET A 519 22.86 11.02 -14.00
N ARG A 520 23.15 10.42 -15.17
CA ARG A 520 22.60 10.90 -16.45
C ARG A 520 21.07 10.83 -16.48
N THR A 521 20.50 9.76 -15.96
CA THR A 521 19.06 9.60 -15.82
C THR A 521 18.45 10.70 -14.95
N GLU A 522 19.05 10.97 -13.78
CA GLU A 522 18.59 12.03 -12.90
C GLU A 522 18.63 13.40 -13.59
N ALA A 523 19.70 13.68 -14.36
CA ALA A 523 19.82 14.93 -15.11
C ALA A 523 18.69 15.11 -16.13
N LEU A 524 18.35 14.05 -16.90
CA LEU A 524 17.24 14.08 -17.85
C LEU A 524 15.88 14.24 -17.17
N LEU A 525 15.68 13.63 -16.01
CA LEU A 525 14.45 13.77 -15.24
C LEU A 525 14.28 15.17 -14.66
N LEU A 526 15.36 15.80 -14.22
CA LEU A 526 15.35 17.17 -13.69
C LEU A 526 15.08 18.24 -14.78
N GLU A 527 15.20 17.89 -16.07
CA GLU A 527 14.76 18.77 -17.18
C GLU A 527 13.24 18.84 -17.30
N ILE A 528 12.49 17.88 -16.71
CA ILE A 528 11.03 17.89 -16.73
C ILE A 528 10.54 18.94 -15.74
N PRO A 529 9.74 19.92 -16.17
CA PRO A 529 9.37 21.07 -15.34
C PRO A 529 8.67 20.71 -14.02
N GLU A 530 7.98 19.58 -13.96
CA GLU A 530 7.24 19.10 -12.79
C GLU A 530 8.12 18.40 -11.76
N VAL A 531 9.32 17.96 -12.12
CA VAL A 531 10.24 17.30 -11.19
C VAL A 531 10.87 18.31 -10.25
N LEU A 532 10.72 18.09 -8.96
CA LEU A 532 11.23 18.96 -7.91
C LEU A 532 12.54 18.43 -7.31
N TYR A 533 12.57 17.15 -6.99
CA TYR A 533 13.72 16.46 -6.42
C TYR A 533 13.82 15.04 -6.98
N THR A 534 15.06 14.56 -7.10
CA THR A 534 15.37 13.16 -7.35
C THR A 534 16.25 12.63 -6.23
N GLY A 535 16.01 11.39 -5.82
CA GLY A 535 16.87 10.65 -4.90
C GLY A 535 17.04 9.24 -5.44
N ARG A 536 18.28 8.87 -5.81
CA ARG A 536 18.61 7.57 -6.41
C ARG A 536 19.37 6.70 -5.41
N LYS A 537 18.98 5.44 -5.33
CA LYS A 537 19.77 4.36 -4.73
C LYS A 537 20.13 3.36 -5.83
N THR A 538 21.39 2.97 -5.92
CA THR A 538 21.90 1.96 -6.86
C THR A 538 22.45 0.80 -6.05
N GLY A 539 22.08 -0.44 -6.40
CA GLY A 539 22.51 -1.62 -5.66
C GLY A 539 21.99 -1.64 -4.22
N ARG A 540 22.79 -2.19 -3.30
CA ARG A 540 22.41 -2.34 -1.88
C ARG A 540 23.47 -1.76 -0.95
N SER A 541 23.03 -1.28 0.21
CA SER A 541 23.93 -0.95 1.33
C SER A 541 24.53 -2.22 1.93
N GLU A 542 25.62 -2.07 2.69
CA GLU A 542 26.31 -3.16 3.37
C GLU A 542 25.39 -3.91 4.36
N LYS A 543 24.39 -3.22 4.91
CA LYS A 543 23.43 -3.74 5.91
C LYS A 543 21.98 -3.71 5.40
N ASP A 544 21.79 -3.73 4.07
CA ASP A 544 20.45 -3.69 3.49
C ASP A 544 19.88 -5.11 3.33
N GLU A 545 18.57 -5.24 3.55
CA GLU A 545 17.81 -6.48 3.42
C GLU A 545 17.23 -6.65 2.00
N HIS A 546 17.36 -5.65 1.13
CA HIS A 546 16.90 -5.74 -0.24
C HIS A 546 17.97 -6.38 -1.13
N ALA A 547 17.60 -7.42 -1.85
CA ALA A 547 18.51 -8.13 -2.76
C ALA A 547 18.67 -7.41 -4.11
N LEU A 548 18.95 -6.10 -4.11
CA LEU A 548 19.20 -5.36 -5.34
C LEU A 548 20.62 -5.58 -5.84
N ASN A 549 20.74 -5.84 -7.12
CA ASN A 549 22.04 -5.99 -7.80
C ASN A 549 22.64 -4.60 -8.12
N ILE A 550 23.98 -4.54 -8.24
CA ILE A 550 24.70 -3.30 -8.55
C ILE A 550 24.33 -2.66 -9.89
N ASN A 551 23.74 -3.43 -10.80
CA ASN A 551 23.25 -2.97 -12.10
C ASN A 551 21.81 -2.43 -12.05
N THR A 552 21.19 -2.36 -10.88
CA THR A 552 19.83 -1.82 -10.71
C THR A 552 19.83 -0.55 -9.88
N SER A 553 19.06 0.40 -10.31
CA SER A 553 18.85 1.68 -9.59
C SER A 553 17.37 1.93 -9.39
N GLU A 554 17.02 2.41 -8.21
CA GLU A 554 15.69 2.89 -7.88
C GLU A 554 15.76 4.41 -7.62
N LEU A 555 14.91 5.14 -8.31
CA LEU A 555 14.85 6.59 -8.22
C LEU A 555 13.49 7.01 -7.66
N GLU A 556 13.52 7.76 -6.56
CA GLU A 556 12.36 8.49 -6.07
C GLU A 556 12.33 9.88 -6.72
N VAL A 557 11.23 10.19 -7.38
CA VAL A 557 11.03 11.45 -8.11
C VAL A 557 9.86 12.21 -7.50
N LYS A 558 10.15 13.29 -6.79
CA LYS A 558 9.13 14.15 -6.20
C LYS A 558 8.62 15.15 -7.23
N LEU A 559 7.29 15.25 -7.34
CA LEU A 559 6.65 16.18 -8.25
C LEU A 559 6.14 17.44 -7.51
N LYS A 560 6.15 18.58 -8.19
CA LYS A 560 5.37 19.75 -7.79
C LYS A 560 3.93 19.63 -8.29
N LYS A 561 3.02 20.36 -7.67
CA LYS A 561 1.63 20.44 -8.13
C LYS A 561 1.56 21.02 -9.53
N THR A 562 0.85 20.36 -10.42
CA THR A 562 0.72 20.72 -11.84
C THR A 562 -0.71 20.47 -12.32
N SER A 563 -1.09 21.13 -13.41
CA SER A 563 -2.33 20.90 -14.14
C SER A 563 -2.23 19.76 -15.16
N ARG A 564 -1.00 19.30 -15.48
CA ARG A 564 -0.79 18.19 -16.42
C ARG A 564 -1.22 16.87 -15.78
N THR A 565 -1.76 16.00 -16.61
CA THR A 565 -2.19 14.69 -16.18
C THR A 565 -0.98 13.80 -15.87
N LYS A 566 -1.15 12.87 -14.94
CA LYS A 566 -0.15 11.84 -14.61
C LYS A 566 0.33 11.09 -15.86
N LYS A 567 -0.56 10.81 -16.80
CA LYS A 567 -0.25 10.08 -18.05
C LYS A 567 0.71 10.87 -18.93
N GLU A 568 0.49 12.16 -19.08
CA GLU A 568 1.38 13.04 -19.85
C GLU A 568 2.78 13.10 -19.26
N ILE A 569 2.89 13.19 -17.91
CA ILE A 569 4.19 13.21 -17.23
C ILE A 569 4.92 11.88 -17.41
N ILE A 570 4.22 10.73 -17.27
CA ILE A 570 4.82 9.41 -17.50
C ILE A 570 5.30 9.25 -18.94
N THR A 571 4.55 9.77 -19.92
CA THR A 571 4.96 9.72 -21.32
C THR A 571 6.24 10.55 -21.55
N ASP A 572 6.34 11.74 -20.95
CA ASP A 572 7.55 12.55 -21.02
C ASP A 572 8.75 11.85 -20.36
N ILE A 573 8.54 11.23 -19.19
CA ILE A 573 9.58 10.45 -18.51
C ILE A 573 10.06 9.32 -19.44
N ARG A 574 9.15 8.55 -20.05
CA ARG A 574 9.52 7.48 -20.99
C ARG A 574 10.30 8.00 -22.19
N ASN A 575 9.84 9.12 -22.79
CA ASN A 575 10.52 9.73 -23.94
C ASN A 575 11.93 10.21 -23.57
N LYS A 576 12.13 10.81 -22.41
CA LYS A 576 13.46 11.22 -21.93
C LYS A 576 14.35 10.02 -21.64
N LEU A 577 13.83 8.99 -21.01
CA LEU A 577 14.63 7.82 -20.66
C LEU A 577 14.94 6.92 -21.85
N SER A 578 14.14 6.95 -22.91
CA SER A 578 14.44 6.24 -24.17
C SER A 578 15.70 6.76 -24.90
N LEU A 579 16.17 7.96 -24.54
CA LEU A 579 17.43 8.52 -25.04
C LEU A 579 18.68 7.81 -24.48
N ILE A 580 18.52 6.97 -23.45
CA ILE A 580 19.61 6.19 -22.87
C ILE A 580 19.50 4.74 -23.39
N PRO A 581 20.40 4.32 -24.28
CA PRO A 581 20.34 2.96 -24.81
C PRO A 581 20.71 1.91 -23.76
N GLY A 582 20.11 0.72 -23.87
CA GLY A 582 20.48 -0.44 -23.06
C GLY A 582 19.94 -0.46 -21.64
N ILE A 583 19.08 0.48 -21.25
CA ILE A 583 18.39 0.45 -19.97
C ILE A 583 17.00 -0.18 -20.09
N ALA A 584 16.61 -0.94 -19.09
CA ALA A 584 15.24 -1.37 -18.89
C ALA A 584 14.61 -0.50 -17.80
N VAL A 585 13.45 0.09 -18.09
CA VAL A 585 12.79 1.05 -17.21
C VAL A 585 11.44 0.52 -16.77
N ASN A 586 11.13 0.65 -15.47
CA ASN A 586 9.79 0.42 -14.92
C ASN A 586 9.37 1.66 -14.13
N ILE A 587 8.22 2.26 -14.50
CA ILE A 587 7.73 3.49 -13.89
C ILE A 587 6.49 3.17 -13.07
N GLY A 588 6.55 3.45 -11.78
CA GLY A 588 5.42 3.31 -10.88
C GLY A 588 5.35 4.41 -9.84
N GLN A 589 4.68 4.13 -8.74
CA GLN A 589 4.56 5.02 -7.60
C GLN A 589 4.95 4.28 -6.33
N PRO A 590 5.47 4.97 -5.29
CA PRO A 590 6.04 4.32 -4.10
C PRO A 590 5.12 3.29 -3.43
N ILE A 591 3.86 3.65 -3.15
CA ILE A 591 2.91 2.75 -2.49
C ILE A 591 2.44 1.65 -3.45
N SER A 592 2.17 2.00 -4.71
CA SER A 592 1.71 1.05 -5.73
C SER A 592 2.75 -0.05 -5.96
N HIS A 593 4.03 0.31 -6.17
CA HIS A 593 5.13 -0.67 -6.33
C HIS A 593 5.27 -1.61 -5.13
N ARG A 594 5.15 -1.07 -3.91
CA ARG A 594 5.20 -1.89 -2.68
C ARG A 594 4.02 -2.84 -2.57
N ILE A 595 2.81 -2.41 -2.96
CA ILE A 595 1.63 -3.27 -3.02
C ILE A 595 1.85 -4.41 -4.03
N ASP A 596 2.37 -4.09 -5.22
CA ASP A 596 2.67 -5.09 -6.24
C ASP A 596 3.72 -6.09 -5.74
N PHE A 597 4.78 -5.62 -5.10
CA PHE A 597 5.80 -6.49 -4.50
C PHE A 597 5.24 -7.41 -3.41
N ILE A 598 4.39 -6.90 -2.51
CA ILE A 598 3.75 -7.72 -1.47
C ILE A 598 2.87 -8.81 -2.10
N THR A 599 2.16 -8.47 -3.18
CA THR A 599 1.17 -9.38 -3.79
C THR A 599 1.77 -10.43 -4.70
N SER A 600 2.84 -10.09 -5.45
CA SER A 600 3.43 -10.94 -6.49
C SER A 600 4.91 -11.25 -6.28
N GLY A 601 5.61 -10.48 -5.45
CA GLY A 601 7.06 -10.54 -5.25
C GLY A 601 7.85 -9.80 -6.32
N ILE A 602 7.18 -8.99 -7.14
CA ILE A 602 7.78 -8.10 -8.14
C ILE A 602 7.04 -6.75 -8.16
N GLU A 603 7.68 -5.73 -8.70
CA GLU A 603 7.18 -4.35 -8.74
C GLU A 603 6.49 -4.04 -10.07
N ALA A 604 5.61 -4.93 -10.54
CA ALA A 604 4.84 -4.79 -11.76
C ALA A 604 3.44 -5.39 -11.62
N LYS A 605 2.48 -4.89 -12.41
CA LYS A 605 1.08 -5.31 -12.37
C LYS A 605 0.86 -6.73 -12.88
N ILE A 606 1.68 -7.19 -13.81
CA ILE A 606 1.64 -8.54 -14.40
C ILE A 606 2.93 -9.27 -14.07
N ALA A 607 2.81 -10.46 -13.50
CA ALA A 607 3.89 -11.39 -13.23
C ALA A 607 3.60 -12.75 -13.88
N ILE A 608 4.39 -13.13 -14.86
CA ILE A 608 4.37 -14.46 -15.47
C ILE A 608 5.57 -15.21 -14.93
N LYS A 609 5.33 -16.20 -14.07
CA LYS A 609 6.38 -16.99 -13.42
C LYS A 609 6.53 -18.33 -14.11
N ILE A 610 7.72 -18.65 -14.56
CA ILE A 610 8.07 -19.97 -15.11
C ILE A 610 8.88 -20.69 -14.04
N PHE A 611 8.46 -21.90 -13.70
CA PHE A 611 9.11 -22.77 -12.71
C PHE A 611 9.78 -23.94 -13.42
N GLY A 612 10.95 -24.36 -12.92
CA GLY A 612 11.72 -25.50 -13.44
C GLY A 612 13.07 -25.61 -12.76
N ASP A 613 13.82 -26.67 -13.03
CA ASP A 613 15.06 -26.97 -12.32
C ASP A 613 16.30 -26.39 -13.01
N ASP A 614 16.32 -26.32 -14.35
CA ASP A 614 17.44 -25.84 -15.12
C ASP A 614 17.34 -24.34 -15.41
N LEU A 615 18.38 -23.56 -15.05
CA LEU A 615 18.39 -22.11 -15.20
C LEU A 615 18.53 -21.64 -16.65
N ASP A 616 19.22 -22.43 -17.50
CA ASP A 616 19.42 -22.06 -18.90
C ASP A 616 18.12 -22.26 -19.66
N LEU A 617 17.45 -23.39 -19.42
CA LEU A 617 16.16 -23.68 -20.02
C LEU A 617 15.08 -22.68 -19.55
N LEU A 618 15.10 -22.29 -18.26
CA LEU A 618 14.22 -21.24 -17.75
C LEU A 618 14.42 -19.92 -18.50
N ARG A 619 15.68 -19.53 -18.78
CA ARG A 619 15.99 -18.30 -19.54
C ARG A 619 15.53 -18.38 -20.99
N ILE A 620 15.77 -19.51 -21.64
CA ILE A 620 15.33 -19.73 -23.04
C ILE A 620 13.82 -19.60 -23.11
N LYS A 621 13.10 -20.29 -22.22
CA LYS A 621 11.64 -20.23 -22.19
C LYS A 621 11.09 -18.87 -21.80
N ALA A 622 11.75 -18.14 -20.89
CA ALA A 622 11.36 -16.79 -20.54
C ALA A 622 11.49 -15.80 -21.71
N ASN A 623 12.55 -15.92 -22.52
CA ASN A 623 12.71 -15.10 -23.70
C ASN A 623 11.69 -15.46 -24.79
N GLU A 624 11.42 -16.75 -24.99
CA GLU A 624 10.35 -17.22 -25.90
C GLU A 624 8.98 -16.64 -25.50
N VAL A 625 8.65 -16.68 -24.20
CA VAL A 625 7.44 -16.04 -23.67
C VAL A 625 7.46 -14.53 -23.91
N LYS A 626 8.56 -13.85 -23.60
CA LYS A 626 8.70 -12.41 -23.81
C LYS A 626 8.43 -12.02 -25.26
N ASP A 627 9.03 -12.73 -26.22
CA ASP A 627 8.91 -12.42 -27.65
C ASP A 627 7.46 -12.63 -28.15
N LEU A 628 6.77 -13.65 -27.63
CA LEU A 628 5.37 -13.90 -27.96
C LEU A 628 4.43 -12.83 -27.39
N ILE A 629 4.66 -12.40 -26.16
CA ILE A 629 3.76 -11.42 -25.51
C ILE A 629 4.08 -9.97 -25.91
N ASN A 630 5.28 -9.69 -26.40
CA ASN A 630 5.65 -8.36 -26.89
C ASN A 630 4.79 -7.89 -28.08
N GLN A 631 4.13 -8.83 -28.77
CA GLN A 631 3.22 -8.55 -29.89
C GLN A 631 1.79 -8.20 -29.43
N ILE A 632 1.49 -8.30 -28.13
CA ILE A 632 0.15 -8.05 -27.59
C ILE A 632 0.00 -6.55 -27.30
N ASP A 633 -0.99 -5.93 -27.91
CA ASP A 633 -1.29 -4.50 -27.71
C ASP A 633 -1.57 -4.18 -26.25
N GLY A 634 -1.07 -3.04 -25.80
CA GLY A 634 -1.28 -2.52 -24.46
C GLY A 634 -0.29 -3.04 -23.40
N ILE A 635 0.69 -3.85 -23.76
CA ILE A 635 1.80 -4.24 -22.89
C ILE A 635 2.89 -3.16 -22.95
N VAL A 636 3.34 -2.71 -21.78
CA VAL A 636 4.45 -1.77 -21.62
C VAL A 636 5.41 -2.26 -20.52
N ASP A 637 6.61 -1.70 -20.46
CA ASP A 637 7.64 -2.01 -19.46
C ASP A 637 7.94 -3.52 -19.36
N LEU A 638 7.90 -4.23 -20.49
CA LEU A 638 8.09 -5.67 -20.58
C LEU A 638 9.54 -6.05 -20.33
N GLN A 639 9.78 -6.82 -19.27
CA GLN A 639 11.11 -7.25 -18.86
C GLN A 639 11.12 -8.72 -18.42
N VAL A 640 12.23 -9.40 -18.69
CA VAL A 640 12.56 -10.68 -18.06
C VAL A 640 13.44 -10.41 -16.85
N GLU A 641 13.17 -11.07 -15.74
CA GLU A 641 14.00 -11.04 -14.54
C GLU A 641 15.46 -11.38 -14.88
N GLN A 642 16.39 -10.52 -14.47
CA GLN A 642 17.78 -10.61 -14.91
C GLN A 642 18.56 -11.71 -14.17
N GLN A 643 18.23 -12.97 -14.43
CA GLN A 643 19.00 -14.14 -14.00
C GLN A 643 19.93 -14.58 -15.14
N LEU A 644 21.02 -13.85 -15.36
CA LEU A 644 21.96 -14.09 -16.44
C LEU A 644 23.28 -14.62 -15.90
N LEU A 645 24.04 -15.25 -16.79
CA LEU A 645 25.42 -15.65 -16.50
C LEU A 645 26.30 -14.41 -16.55
N ILE A 646 27.03 -14.16 -15.49
CA ILE A 646 28.03 -13.08 -15.40
C ILE A 646 29.44 -13.68 -15.44
N PRO A 647 30.46 -12.95 -15.91
CA PRO A 647 31.86 -13.38 -15.85
C PRO A 647 32.25 -13.63 -14.38
N GLN A 648 32.94 -14.74 -14.15
CA GLN A 648 33.49 -15.16 -12.86
C GLN A 648 34.93 -15.63 -13.06
N ILE A 649 35.72 -15.53 -12.02
CA ILE A 649 37.05 -16.16 -11.95
C ILE A 649 36.91 -17.36 -11.02
N HIS A 650 37.22 -18.56 -11.55
CA HIS A 650 37.23 -19.78 -10.76
C HIS A 650 38.67 -20.13 -10.38
N ILE A 651 38.86 -20.42 -9.12
CA ILE A 651 40.12 -20.96 -8.57
C ILE A 651 39.84 -22.44 -8.27
N LEU A 652 40.35 -23.31 -9.12
CA LEU A 652 40.16 -24.76 -9.04
C LEU A 652 41.40 -25.38 -8.38
N PHE A 653 41.24 -25.81 -7.13
CA PHE A 653 42.34 -26.43 -6.40
C PHE A 653 42.56 -27.87 -6.85
N ASP A 654 43.83 -28.17 -7.25
CA ASP A 654 44.29 -29.51 -7.57
C ASP A 654 44.76 -30.23 -6.30
N ARG A 655 44.06 -31.31 -5.91
CA ARG A 655 44.37 -32.04 -4.68
C ARG A 655 45.72 -32.75 -4.68
N ASP A 656 46.15 -33.26 -5.84
CA ASP A 656 47.43 -33.97 -5.95
C ASP A 656 48.62 -32.99 -5.91
N LYS A 657 48.50 -31.86 -6.59
CA LYS A 657 49.49 -30.79 -6.51
C LYS A 657 49.57 -30.20 -5.11
N ALA A 658 48.41 -29.93 -4.47
CA ALA A 658 48.34 -29.43 -3.10
C ALA A 658 49.02 -30.39 -2.11
N LYS A 659 48.80 -31.70 -2.24
CA LYS A 659 49.47 -32.75 -1.46
C LYS A 659 51.00 -32.72 -1.64
N GLN A 660 51.49 -32.58 -2.88
CA GLN A 660 52.91 -32.51 -3.16
C GLN A 660 53.59 -31.32 -2.47
N HIS A 661 52.91 -30.18 -2.47
CA HIS A 661 53.42 -28.95 -1.84
C HIS A 661 53.12 -28.85 -0.34
N GLY A 662 52.34 -29.76 0.22
CA GLY A 662 51.96 -29.73 1.64
C GLY A 662 50.99 -28.61 1.96
N VAL A 663 50.01 -28.30 1.08
CA VAL A 663 49.00 -27.25 1.27
C VAL A 663 47.68 -27.89 1.63
N MET A 664 47.04 -27.40 2.68
CA MET A 664 45.68 -27.77 3.05
C MET A 664 44.65 -26.93 2.27
N ILE A 665 43.84 -27.56 1.42
CA ILE A 665 42.94 -26.86 0.47
C ILE A 665 41.95 -25.98 1.21
N GLY A 666 41.39 -26.42 2.36
CA GLY A 666 40.47 -25.63 3.14
C GLY A 666 41.06 -24.33 3.71
N GLU A 667 42.33 -24.40 4.14
CA GLU A 667 43.08 -23.21 4.60
C GLU A 667 43.46 -22.33 3.40
N ALA A 668 43.85 -22.93 2.28
CA ALA A 668 44.11 -22.19 1.07
C ALA A 668 42.91 -21.41 0.56
N ALA A 669 41.71 -22.00 0.60
CA ALA A 669 40.49 -21.32 0.20
C ALA A 669 40.21 -20.13 1.11
N LYS A 670 40.35 -20.27 2.43
CA LYS A 670 40.18 -19.17 3.40
C LYS A 670 41.24 -18.08 3.23
N HIS A 671 42.43 -18.48 2.92
CA HIS A 671 43.56 -17.57 2.67
C HIS A 671 43.32 -16.79 1.36
N ALA A 672 42.83 -17.44 0.31
CA ALA A 672 42.46 -16.78 -0.94
C ALA A 672 41.32 -15.76 -0.71
N GLU A 673 40.32 -16.11 0.12
CA GLU A 673 39.24 -15.21 0.51
C GLU A 673 39.80 -13.97 1.22
N LEU A 674 40.65 -14.16 2.24
CA LEU A 674 41.29 -13.07 2.98
C LEU A 674 42.17 -12.20 2.05
N ALA A 675 42.94 -12.81 1.18
CA ALA A 675 43.85 -12.14 0.25
C ALA A 675 43.07 -11.26 -0.76
N LEU A 676 42.00 -11.79 -1.34
CA LEU A 676 41.25 -11.16 -2.44
C LEU A 676 40.11 -10.26 -1.96
N GLN A 677 39.23 -10.77 -1.12
CA GLN A 677 38.06 -10.04 -0.62
C GLN A 677 38.42 -9.15 0.56
N GLY A 678 39.36 -9.58 1.39
CA GLY A 678 39.69 -8.98 2.68
C GLY A 678 38.79 -9.50 3.78
N LYS A 679 39.29 -9.43 5.00
CA LYS A 679 38.58 -9.86 6.22
C LYS A 679 38.70 -8.81 7.29
N THR A 680 37.60 -8.51 7.99
CA THR A 680 37.63 -7.72 9.22
C THR A 680 38.32 -8.54 10.31
N ILE A 681 39.47 -8.08 10.78
CA ILE A 681 40.24 -8.76 11.82
C ILE A 681 39.90 -8.22 13.18
N THR A 682 39.80 -6.90 13.31
CA THR A 682 39.51 -6.23 14.57
C THR A 682 38.82 -4.90 14.30
N SER A 683 38.57 -4.10 15.32
CA SER A 683 37.92 -2.78 15.15
C SER A 683 38.59 -1.73 16.06
N ILE A 684 38.76 -0.53 15.55
CA ILE A 684 39.27 0.63 16.30
C ILE A 684 38.08 1.42 16.83
N ILE A 685 38.11 1.74 18.11
CA ILE A 685 37.13 2.59 18.78
C ILE A 685 37.70 4.01 18.86
N ASP A 686 37.04 4.95 18.20
CA ASP A 686 37.37 6.37 18.18
C ASP A 686 36.19 7.14 18.81
N GLY A 687 36.34 7.49 20.08
CA GLY A 687 35.23 8.01 20.87
C GLY A 687 34.06 7.02 20.98
N ASN A 688 32.90 7.41 20.45
CA ASN A 688 31.68 6.58 20.41
C ASN A 688 31.53 5.83 19.08
N ARG A 689 32.53 5.91 18.18
CA ARG A 689 32.45 5.35 16.83
C ARG A 689 33.33 4.12 16.72
N ILE A 690 32.88 3.13 15.99
CA ILE A 690 33.56 1.86 15.76
C ILE A 690 33.87 1.73 14.27
N TYR A 691 35.14 1.46 13.95
CA TYR A 691 35.62 1.32 12.58
C TYR A 691 36.35 0.01 12.39
N ASP A 692 36.00 -0.74 11.36
CA ASP A 692 36.63 -2.02 11.06
C ASP A 692 38.07 -1.87 10.59
N VAL A 693 38.91 -2.80 11.00
CA VAL A 693 40.27 -3.00 10.46
C VAL A 693 40.22 -4.19 9.49
N ILE A 694 40.46 -3.90 8.23
CA ILE A 694 40.39 -4.88 7.13
C ILE A 694 41.81 -5.27 6.71
N LEU A 695 42.11 -6.56 6.74
CA LEU A 695 43.35 -7.16 6.22
C LEU A 695 43.11 -7.73 4.83
N ARG A 696 43.91 -7.35 3.86
CA ARG A 696 43.90 -7.88 2.48
C ARG A 696 45.18 -7.62 1.73
N LEU A 697 45.35 -8.22 0.55
CA LEU A 697 46.46 -7.85 -0.34
C LEU A 697 46.26 -6.44 -0.92
N ASP A 698 47.37 -5.83 -1.33
CA ASP A 698 47.34 -4.55 -2.03
C ASP A 698 46.60 -4.63 -3.37
N ASP A 699 46.24 -3.48 -3.93
CA ASP A 699 45.46 -3.43 -5.17
C ASP A 699 46.25 -3.81 -6.40
N HIS A 700 47.60 -3.75 -6.34
CA HIS A 700 48.48 -4.13 -7.44
C HIS A 700 48.57 -5.64 -7.60
N SER A 701 48.58 -6.37 -6.51
CA SER A 701 48.76 -7.84 -6.48
C SER A 701 47.51 -8.63 -6.83
N ARG A 702 46.41 -7.98 -7.24
CA ARG A 702 45.13 -8.61 -7.60
C ARG A 702 44.43 -7.97 -8.81
N LYS A 703 45.20 -7.33 -9.69
CA LYS A 703 44.65 -6.65 -10.88
C LYS A 703 44.17 -7.57 -11.97
N ASN A 704 44.84 -8.69 -12.14
CA ASN A 704 44.57 -9.65 -13.20
C ASN A 704 44.75 -11.10 -12.71
N ILE A 705 44.37 -12.05 -13.54
CA ILE A 705 44.44 -13.49 -13.22
C ILE A 705 45.89 -13.93 -12.93
N ALA A 706 46.88 -13.41 -13.68
CA ALA A 706 48.28 -13.75 -13.46
C ALA A 706 48.80 -13.28 -12.08
N ASP A 707 48.32 -12.14 -11.61
CA ASP A 707 48.69 -11.64 -10.26
C ASP A 707 48.02 -12.49 -9.17
N ILE A 708 46.76 -12.91 -9.37
CA ILE A 708 46.07 -13.83 -8.45
C ILE A 708 46.86 -15.14 -8.31
N GLY A 709 47.43 -15.65 -9.41
CA GLY A 709 48.25 -16.88 -9.42
C GLY A 709 49.54 -16.78 -8.58
N LYS A 710 50.04 -15.56 -8.34
CA LYS A 710 51.26 -15.32 -7.55
C LYS A 710 50.99 -15.17 -6.05
N ILE A 711 49.75 -15.22 -5.61
CA ILE A 711 49.40 -15.07 -4.16
C ILE A 711 50.18 -16.12 -3.35
N PRO A 712 50.96 -15.72 -2.32
CA PRO A 712 51.76 -16.62 -1.52
C PRO A 712 50.90 -17.39 -0.52
N PHE A 713 51.11 -18.69 -0.43
CA PHE A 713 50.44 -19.61 0.50
C PHE A 713 51.43 -20.35 1.37
N ASP A 714 51.00 -20.55 2.61
CA ASP A 714 51.81 -21.28 3.60
C ASP A 714 51.66 -22.78 3.43
N THR A 715 52.74 -23.50 3.51
CA THR A 715 52.72 -24.96 3.56
C THR A 715 52.85 -25.47 5.00
N ILE A 716 52.48 -26.71 5.26
CA ILE A 716 52.67 -27.36 6.58
C ILE A 716 54.15 -27.36 6.97
N ARG A 717 55.09 -27.31 6.01
CA ARG A 717 56.53 -27.29 6.25
C ARG A 717 57.09 -25.91 6.51
N GLY A 718 56.22 -24.87 6.56
CA GLY A 718 56.65 -23.49 6.80
C GLY A 718 57.32 -22.80 5.57
N THR A 719 57.21 -23.38 4.38
CA THR A 719 57.64 -22.76 3.13
C THR A 719 56.48 -22.02 2.49
N ILE A 720 56.76 -21.00 1.70
CA ILE A 720 55.72 -20.22 0.99
C ILE A 720 55.75 -20.65 -0.48
N VAL A 721 54.59 -20.96 -1.02
CA VAL A 721 54.36 -21.35 -2.42
C VAL A 721 53.28 -20.49 -3.06
N PRO A 722 53.40 -20.11 -4.35
CA PRO A 722 52.38 -19.34 -5.03
C PRO A 722 51.17 -20.22 -5.42
N LEU A 723 50.00 -19.62 -5.52
CA LEU A 723 48.73 -20.28 -5.79
C LEU A 723 48.72 -21.12 -7.08
N ASN A 724 49.34 -20.63 -8.14
CA ASN A 724 49.40 -21.30 -9.44
C ASN A 724 50.15 -22.66 -9.46
N LEU A 725 50.85 -23.00 -8.38
CA LEU A 725 51.49 -24.32 -8.29
C LEU A 725 50.51 -25.44 -7.92
N PHE A 726 49.36 -25.09 -7.28
CA PHE A 726 48.40 -26.10 -6.81
C PHE A 726 46.92 -25.72 -7.09
N ALA A 727 46.72 -24.67 -7.92
CA ALA A 727 45.36 -24.29 -8.37
C ALA A 727 45.43 -23.78 -9.82
N ASP A 728 44.41 -24.13 -10.58
CA ASP A 728 44.20 -23.59 -11.92
C ASP A 728 43.21 -22.43 -11.84
N ILE A 729 43.50 -21.32 -12.51
CA ILE A 729 42.70 -20.09 -12.44
C ILE A 729 42.15 -19.80 -13.84
N GLU A 730 40.84 -19.82 -13.99
CA GLU A 730 40.19 -19.66 -15.28
C GLU A 730 39.02 -18.70 -15.24
N GLU A 731 38.71 -18.09 -16.38
CA GLU A 731 37.49 -17.35 -16.58
C GLU A 731 36.33 -18.30 -16.83
N ALA A 732 35.28 -18.14 -16.09
CA ALA A 732 34.07 -18.92 -16.22
C ALA A 732 32.84 -17.99 -16.26
N LYS A 733 31.66 -18.59 -16.45
CA LYS A 733 30.39 -17.88 -16.35
C LYS A 733 29.50 -18.56 -15.31
N GLY A 734 28.93 -17.80 -14.41
CA GLY A 734 28.00 -18.31 -13.39
C GLY A 734 26.79 -17.43 -13.22
N PRO A 735 25.71 -17.94 -12.62
CA PRO A 735 24.52 -17.16 -12.41
C PRO A 735 24.78 -15.99 -11.43
N ASN A 736 24.30 -14.78 -11.79
CA ASN A 736 24.38 -13.61 -10.91
C ASN A 736 23.45 -13.76 -9.70
N ASN A 737 22.29 -14.39 -9.92
CA ASN A 737 21.25 -14.58 -8.93
C ASN A 737 20.42 -15.83 -9.23
N ILE A 738 19.97 -16.52 -8.18
CA ILE A 738 19.08 -17.68 -8.27
C ILE A 738 17.85 -17.39 -7.41
N ASN A 739 16.70 -17.26 -8.05
CA ASN A 739 15.43 -17.01 -7.37
C ASN A 739 14.63 -18.30 -7.26
N ARG A 740 14.04 -18.50 -6.06
CA ARG A 740 13.17 -19.63 -5.77
C ARG A 740 11.86 -19.17 -5.15
N GLU A 741 10.82 -19.95 -5.38
CA GLU A 741 9.54 -19.81 -4.70
C GLU A 741 9.00 -21.19 -4.36
N ASN A 742 8.66 -21.42 -3.08
CA ASN A 742 8.18 -22.71 -2.58
C ASN A 742 9.07 -23.90 -3.01
N LEU A 743 10.40 -23.77 -2.84
CA LEU A 743 11.46 -24.71 -3.19
C LEU A 743 11.86 -24.75 -4.68
N SER A 744 10.98 -24.43 -5.62
CA SER A 744 11.29 -24.50 -7.05
C SER A 744 12.04 -23.27 -7.53
N ARG A 745 13.02 -23.44 -8.43
CA ARG A 745 13.63 -22.31 -9.13
C ARG A 745 12.61 -21.65 -10.04
N ARG A 746 12.69 -20.35 -10.17
CA ARG A 746 11.78 -19.59 -11.03
C ARG A 746 12.50 -18.48 -11.78
N ILE A 747 11.92 -18.09 -12.90
CA ILE A 747 12.21 -16.84 -13.59
C ILE A 747 10.90 -16.09 -13.83
N VAL A 748 10.91 -14.76 -13.75
CA VAL A 748 9.72 -13.94 -13.90
C VAL A 748 9.81 -13.06 -15.14
N ILE A 749 8.75 -13.05 -15.92
CA ILE A 749 8.50 -12.03 -16.95
C ILE A 749 7.50 -11.05 -16.34
N GLN A 750 7.89 -9.79 -16.28
CA GLN A 750 7.08 -8.72 -15.69
C GLN A 750 6.68 -7.71 -16.76
N ALA A 751 5.48 -7.14 -16.61
CA ALA A 751 4.97 -6.13 -17.51
C ALA A 751 3.96 -5.22 -16.80
N ASN A 752 3.76 -4.03 -17.35
CA ASN A 752 2.66 -3.14 -17.04
C ASN A 752 1.68 -3.06 -18.21
N THR A 753 0.53 -2.42 -18.01
CA THR A 753 -0.45 -2.20 -19.07
C THR A 753 -0.69 -0.72 -19.30
N GLU A 754 -0.88 -0.34 -20.56
CA GLU A 754 -1.27 1.00 -20.96
C GLU A 754 -2.48 0.93 -21.91
N ASN A 755 -3.47 1.79 -21.67
CA ASN A 755 -4.72 1.89 -22.45
C ASN A 755 -5.60 0.62 -22.47
N ARG A 756 -5.20 -0.47 -21.79
CA ARG A 756 -5.97 -1.71 -21.64
C ARG A 756 -5.95 -2.17 -20.18
N ASP A 757 -6.97 -2.89 -19.78
CA ASP A 757 -7.06 -3.45 -18.43
C ASP A 757 -6.20 -4.72 -18.27
N VAL A 758 -5.66 -4.90 -17.06
CA VAL A 758 -4.77 -6.01 -16.72
C VAL A 758 -5.41 -7.38 -16.99
N VAL A 759 -6.73 -7.51 -16.72
CA VAL A 759 -7.42 -8.80 -16.82
C VAL A 759 -7.59 -9.26 -18.27
N SER A 760 -7.95 -8.34 -19.17
CA SER A 760 -8.09 -8.65 -20.60
C SER A 760 -6.73 -9.02 -21.21
N VAL A 761 -5.68 -8.26 -20.86
CA VAL A 761 -4.31 -8.53 -21.32
C VAL A 761 -3.81 -9.89 -20.82
N VAL A 762 -3.97 -10.20 -19.53
CA VAL A 762 -3.53 -11.50 -18.97
C VAL A 762 -4.31 -12.67 -19.57
N LYS A 763 -5.59 -12.50 -19.86
CA LYS A 763 -6.37 -13.54 -20.56
C LYS A 763 -5.85 -13.81 -21.98
N GLU A 764 -5.51 -12.76 -22.72
CA GLU A 764 -4.93 -12.86 -24.04
C GLU A 764 -3.53 -13.49 -23.98
N ILE A 765 -2.68 -13.05 -23.05
CA ILE A 765 -1.39 -13.69 -22.76
C ILE A 765 -1.57 -15.19 -22.52
N LYS A 766 -2.47 -15.56 -21.60
CA LYS A 766 -2.72 -16.96 -21.27
C LYS A 766 -3.15 -17.76 -22.50
N SER A 767 -4.11 -17.25 -23.28
CA SER A 767 -4.60 -17.94 -24.48
C SER A 767 -3.53 -18.08 -25.57
N THR A 768 -2.59 -17.12 -25.66
CA THR A 768 -1.47 -17.13 -26.59
C THR A 768 -0.42 -18.15 -26.18
N LEU A 769 -0.07 -18.14 -24.88
CA LEU A 769 0.95 -19.05 -24.34
C LEU A 769 0.48 -20.51 -24.30
N ASP A 770 -0.78 -20.76 -23.91
CA ASP A 770 -1.37 -22.11 -23.91
C ASP A 770 -1.37 -22.77 -25.31
N LYS A 771 -1.38 -21.96 -26.38
CA LYS A 771 -1.38 -22.44 -27.78
C LYS A 771 0.01 -22.57 -28.39
N LYS A 772 0.97 -21.71 -28.01
CA LYS A 772 2.23 -21.54 -28.71
C LYS A 772 3.46 -22.03 -27.93
N ILE A 773 3.36 -22.14 -26.60
CA ILE A 773 4.50 -22.57 -25.77
C ILE A 773 4.38 -24.05 -25.43
N ASN A 774 5.46 -24.78 -25.70
CA ASN A 774 5.63 -26.15 -25.23
C ASN A 774 6.66 -26.17 -24.09
N LEU A 775 6.22 -26.59 -22.90
CA LEU A 775 7.05 -26.72 -21.72
C LEU A 775 7.45 -28.17 -21.51
N PRO A 776 8.70 -28.46 -21.15
CA PRO A 776 9.13 -29.80 -20.79
C PRO A 776 8.42 -30.30 -19.52
N SER A 777 8.46 -31.62 -19.29
CA SER A 777 7.95 -32.20 -18.04
C SER A 777 8.63 -31.58 -16.82
N GLY A 778 7.85 -31.25 -15.80
CA GLY A 778 8.33 -30.57 -14.58
C GLY A 778 8.35 -29.04 -14.66
N TYR A 779 8.11 -28.45 -15.85
CA TYR A 779 8.01 -26.99 -16.01
C TYR A 779 6.56 -26.55 -16.10
N PHE A 780 6.24 -25.42 -15.45
CA PHE A 780 4.89 -24.84 -15.51
C PHE A 780 4.91 -23.32 -15.40
N ILE A 781 3.85 -22.70 -15.89
CA ILE A 781 3.63 -21.25 -15.82
C ILE A 781 2.59 -20.90 -14.77
N SER A 782 2.88 -19.91 -13.96
CA SER A 782 1.90 -19.30 -13.04
C SER A 782 1.72 -17.82 -13.38
N TYR A 783 0.46 -17.38 -13.37
CA TYR A 783 0.09 -15.99 -13.61
C TYR A 783 -0.25 -15.33 -12.27
N ASP A 784 0.57 -14.38 -11.85
CA ASP A 784 0.44 -13.66 -10.58
C ASP A 784 0.30 -12.14 -10.83
N GLY A 785 0.27 -11.34 -9.76
CA GLY A 785 0.03 -9.90 -9.81
C GLY A 785 -1.42 -9.52 -9.53
N GLU A 786 -1.83 -8.33 -9.98
CA GLU A 786 -3.18 -7.80 -9.75
C GLU A 786 -4.29 -8.74 -10.23
N PHE A 787 -4.08 -9.45 -11.33
CA PHE A 787 -5.07 -10.36 -11.93
C PHE A 787 -5.56 -11.46 -10.96
N LYS A 788 -4.64 -12.11 -10.25
CA LYS A 788 -4.96 -13.23 -9.35
C LYS A 788 -5.77 -12.75 -8.14
N ASN A 789 -5.39 -11.61 -7.57
CA ASN A 789 -6.07 -11.04 -6.42
C ASN A 789 -7.46 -10.52 -6.80
N GLN A 790 -7.57 -9.83 -7.92
CA GLN A 790 -8.86 -9.35 -8.44
C GLN A 790 -9.84 -10.50 -8.69
N SER A 791 -9.41 -11.57 -9.37
CA SER A 791 -10.28 -12.72 -9.66
C SER A 791 -10.80 -13.38 -8.38
N LYS A 792 -9.96 -13.53 -7.36
CA LYS A 792 -10.35 -14.09 -6.07
C LYS A 792 -11.31 -13.17 -5.30
N ALA A 793 -10.99 -11.88 -5.23
CA ALA A 793 -11.83 -10.89 -4.56
C ALA A 793 -13.21 -10.78 -5.21
N GLN A 794 -13.25 -10.70 -6.55
CA GLN A 794 -14.50 -10.61 -7.32
C GLN A 794 -15.42 -11.80 -7.08
N LYS A 795 -14.91 -13.04 -7.13
CA LYS A 795 -15.69 -14.23 -6.84
C LYS A 795 -16.27 -14.22 -5.43
N LYS A 796 -15.45 -13.82 -4.44
CA LYS A 796 -15.86 -13.76 -3.05
C LYS A 796 -16.92 -12.69 -2.81
N ILE A 797 -16.74 -11.48 -3.36
CA ILE A 797 -17.70 -10.39 -3.27
C ILE A 797 -19.04 -10.80 -3.90
N LEU A 798 -19.01 -11.41 -5.09
CA LEU A 798 -20.23 -11.85 -5.78
C LEU A 798 -21.02 -12.88 -4.96
N LEU A 799 -20.34 -13.89 -4.40
CA LEU A 799 -20.97 -14.91 -3.55
C LEU A 799 -21.61 -14.28 -2.30
N LEU A 800 -20.87 -13.41 -1.61
CA LEU A 800 -21.34 -12.76 -0.40
C LEU A 800 -22.45 -11.73 -0.67
N SER A 801 -22.41 -11.05 -1.81
CA SER A 801 -23.48 -10.16 -2.25
C SER A 801 -24.78 -10.95 -2.53
N LEU A 802 -24.67 -12.14 -3.08
CA LEU A 802 -25.82 -13.03 -3.26
C LEU A 802 -26.42 -13.45 -1.92
N LEU A 803 -25.59 -13.79 -0.93
CA LEU A 803 -26.05 -14.12 0.42
C LEU A 803 -26.74 -12.91 1.09
N SER A 804 -26.16 -11.70 0.95
CA SER A 804 -26.80 -10.49 1.45
C SER A 804 -28.12 -10.19 0.77
N PHE A 805 -28.23 -10.46 -0.52
CA PHE A 805 -29.47 -10.31 -1.28
C PHE A 805 -30.57 -11.25 -0.77
N ILE A 806 -30.21 -12.50 -0.46
CA ILE A 806 -31.10 -13.48 0.16
C ILE A 806 -31.49 -13.02 1.58
N GLY A 807 -30.53 -12.59 2.38
CA GLY A 807 -30.80 -12.06 3.73
C GLY A 807 -31.73 -10.85 3.71
N MET A 808 -31.54 -9.94 2.75
CA MET A 808 -32.44 -8.78 2.55
C MET A 808 -33.84 -9.24 2.16
N PHE A 809 -33.97 -10.23 1.26
CA PHE A 809 -35.28 -10.78 0.90
C PHE A 809 -36.01 -11.36 2.13
N ILE A 810 -35.30 -12.14 2.96
CA ILE A 810 -35.88 -12.71 4.20
C ILE A 810 -36.30 -11.61 5.16
N ALA A 811 -35.48 -10.57 5.34
CA ALA A 811 -35.78 -9.43 6.17
C ALA A 811 -37.03 -8.69 5.66
N LEU A 812 -37.09 -8.38 4.36
CA LEU A 812 -38.25 -7.75 3.73
C LEU A 812 -39.50 -8.62 3.85
N HIS A 813 -39.39 -9.93 3.66
CA HIS A 813 -40.52 -10.83 3.82
C HIS A 813 -41.04 -10.86 5.25
N THR A 814 -40.16 -10.83 6.24
CA THR A 814 -40.54 -10.74 7.65
C THR A 814 -41.27 -9.45 7.96
N HIS A 815 -40.83 -8.33 7.37
CA HIS A 815 -41.45 -7.02 7.56
C HIS A 815 -42.83 -6.91 6.89
N PHE A 816 -42.90 -7.25 5.60
CA PHE A 816 -44.13 -7.10 4.81
C PHE A 816 -45.07 -8.30 4.89
N LYS A 817 -44.62 -9.46 5.40
CA LYS A 817 -45.35 -10.73 5.40
C LYS A 817 -45.95 -11.11 4.05
N SER A 818 -45.33 -10.64 2.97
CA SER A 818 -45.77 -10.83 1.60
C SER A 818 -44.58 -10.91 0.65
N THR A 819 -44.41 -12.04 -0.03
CA THR A 819 -43.40 -12.27 -1.06
C THR A 819 -43.53 -11.26 -2.20
N ASN A 820 -44.74 -10.94 -2.59
CA ASN A 820 -44.99 -9.99 -3.67
C ASN A 820 -44.49 -8.58 -3.34
N LEU A 821 -44.80 -8.06 -2.12
CA LEU A 821 -44.35 -6.74 -1.70
C LEU A 821 -42.82 -6.71 -1.52
N SER A 822 -42.21 -7.78 -0.99
CA SER A 822 -40.76 -7.91 -0.87
C SER A 822 -40.09 -7.85 -2.22
N LEU A 823 -40.60 -8.58 -3.22
CA LEU A 823 -40.04 -8.54 -4.58
C LEU A 823 -40.21 -7.18 -5.25
N GLN A 824 -41.35 -6.49 -5.04
CA GLN A 824 -41.54 -5.13 -5.56
C GLN A 824 -40.51 -4.13 -4.99
N VAL A 825 -40.14 -4.25 -3.69
CA VAL A 825 -39.05 -3.44 -3.11
C VAL A 825 -37.74 -3.76 -3.79
N MET A 826 -37.43 -5.04 -3.99
CA MET A 826 -36.16 -5.48 -4.58
C MET A 826 -36.01 -5.12 -6.06
N LEU A 827 -37.13 -4.90 -6.78
CA LEU A 827 -37.08 -4.42 -8.16
C LEU A 827 -36.39 -3.06 -8.32
N ALA A 828 -36.29 -2.23 -7.27
CA ALA A 828 -35.50 -0.99 -7.32
C ALA A 828 -34.01 -1.23 -7.61
N ILE A 829 -33.46 -2.38 -7.22
CA ILE A 829 -32.03 -2.69 -7.33
C ILE A 829 -31.56 -2.79 -8.79
N PRO A 830 -32.16 -3.61 -9.67
CA PRO A 830 -31.79 -3.64 -11.08
C PRO A 830 -31.84 -2.26 -11.75
N PHE A 831 -32.82 -1.43 -11.39
CA PHE A 831 -32.96 -0.10 -11.98
C PHE A 831 -31.92 0.90 -11.45
N SER A 832 -31.53 0.78 -10.18
CA SER A 832 -30.41 1.56 -9.66
C SER A 832 -29.10 1.17 -10.34
N PHE A 833 -28.93 -0.11 -10.69
CA PHE A 833 -27.75 -0.60 -11.44
C PHE A 833 -27.69 -0.04 -12.85
N ILE A 834 -28.82 0.16 -13.53
CA ILE A 834 -28.85 0.83 -14.84
C ILE A 834 -28.19 2.20 -14.73
N GLY A 835 -28.62 3.02 -13.77
CA GLY A 835 -28.04 4.34 -13.52
C GLY A 835 -26.54 4.27 -13.22
N ALA A 836 -26.14 3.35 -12.36
CA ALA A 836 -24.76 3.15 -11.97
C ALA A 836 -23.85 2.73 -13.15
N ILE A 837 -24.30 1.79 -13.98
CA ILE A 837 -23.56 1.32 -15.16
C ILE A 837 -23.40 2.43 -16.18
N ILE A 838 -24.45 3.22 -16.41
CA ILE A 838 -24.40 4.41 -17.28
C ILE A 838 -23.38 5.42 -16.71
N GLY A 839 -23.39 5.67 -15.40
CA GLY A 839 -22.43 6.55 -14.75
C GLY A 839 -20.97 6.07 -14.90
N ILE A 840 -20.72 4.77 -14.76
CA ILE A 840 -19.39 4.18 -14.99
C ILE A 840 -18.96 4.34 -16.45
N TYR A 841 -19.88 4.13 -17.40
CA TYR A 841 -19.60 4.26 -18.84
C TYR A 841 -19.16 5.68 -19.21
N PHE A 842 -19.81 6.71 -18.67
CA PHE A 842 -19.47 8.11 -18.94
C PHE A 842 -18.29 8.62 -18.09
N SER A 843 -17.79 7.86 -17.14
CA SER A 843 -16.64 8.25 -16.30
C SER A 843 -15.37 7.49 -16.69
N SER A 844 -15.03 6.43 -15.95
CA SER A 844 -13.78 5.68 -16.13
C SER A 844 -13.90 4.49 -17.07
N GLY A 845 -15.10 3.95 -17.29
CA GLY A 845 -15.31 2.71 -18.01
C GLY A 845 -14.69 1.48 -17.32
N VAL A 846 -14.39 1.55 -16.00
CA VAL A 846 -13.63 0.53 -15.29
C VAL A 846 -14.42 0.01 -14.08
N LEU A 847 -14.49 -1.32 -13.98
CA LEU A 847 -15.00 -2.03 -12.81
C LEU A 847 -13.83 -2.39 -11.87
N SER A 848 -13.82 -1.80 -10.68
CA SER A 848 -12.85 -2.06 -9.62
C SER A 848 -13.55 -2.60 -8.37
N ILE A 849 -12.80 -3.04 -7.36
CA ILE A 849 -13.38 -3.41 -6.06
C ILE A 849 -14.12 -2.20 -5.45
N ALA A 850 -13.61 -0.99 -5.65
CA ALA A 850 -14.26 0.23 -5.20
C ALA A 850 -15.65 0.43 -5.84
N THR A 851 -15.79 0.24 -7.17
CA THR A 851 -17.10 0.29 -7.84
C THR A 851 -18.06 -0.79 -7.33
N MET A 852 -17.56 -2.01 -7.03
CA MET A 852 -18.37 -3.09 -6.44
C MET A 852 -18.91 -2.72 -5.07
N ILE A 853 -18.12 -2.03 -4.25
CA ILE A 853 -18.57 -1.50 -2.96
C ILE A 853 -19.64 -0.43 -3.16
N GLY A 854 -19.48 0.42 -4.18
CA GLY A 854 -20.50 1.37 -4.60
C GLY A 854 -21.83 0.67 -4.93
N PHE A 855 -21.82 -0.44 -5.67
CA PHE A 855 -23.01 -1.24 -5.96
C PHE A 855 -23.64 -1.84 -4.68
N ILE A 856 -22.82 -2.35 -3.76
CA ILE A 856 -23.28 -2.86 -2.46
C ILE A 856 -23.99 -1.74 -1.67
N THR A 857 -23.39 -0.58 -1.57
CA THR A 857 -23.95 0.59 -0.89
C THR A 857 -25.28 1.01 -1.54
N LEU A 858 -25.31 1.05 -2.86
CA LEU A 858 -26.47 1.44 -3.65
C LEU A 858 -27.67 0.50 -3.43
N ILE A 859 -27.46 -0.80 -3.24
CA ILE A 859 -28.52 -1.78 -2.91
C ILE A 859 -29.26 -1.35 -1.64
N GLY A 860 -28.51 -0.99 -0.59
CA GLY A 860 -29.08 -0.55 0.67
C GLY A 860 -29.93 0.71 0.52
N ILE A 861 -29.35 1.73 -0.10
CA ILE A 861 -29.98 3.05 -0.25
C ILE A 861 -31.22 2.98 -1.15
N SER A 862 -31.14 2.30 -2.29
CA SER A 862 -32.27 2.19 -3.23
C SER A 862 -33.45 1.43 -2.65
N SER A 863 -33.19 0.39 -1.85
CA SER A 863 -34.24 -0.40 -1.19
C SER A 863 -35.00 0.42 -0.16
N ARG A 864 -34.31 1.30 0.58
CA ARG A 864 -34.88 2.14 1.63
C ARG A 864 -36.02 3.05 1.11
N ASN A 865 -35.80 3.75 0.01
CA ASN A 865 -36.83 4.63 -0.58
C ASN A 865 -38.07 3.87 -0.98
N ASN A 866 -37.95 2.67 -1.52
CA ASN A 866 -39.06 1.80 -1.88
C ASN A 866 -39.80 1.24 -0.64
N ILE A 867 -39.05 0.87 0.41
CA ILE A 867 -39.66 0.43 1.67
C ILE A 867 -40.53 1.53 2.24
N LEU A 868 -40.04 2.77 2.28
CA LEU A 868 -40.77 3.92 2.76
C LEU A 868 -42.05 4.18 1.95
N LEU A 869 -41.99 4.09 0.63
CA LEU A 869 -43.13 4.32 -0.25
C LEU A 869 -44.21 3.23 -0.08
N ILE A 870 -43.80 1.96 -0.16
CA ILE A 870 -44.73 0.82 -0.02
C ILE A 870 -45.35 0.76 1.37
N SER A 871 -44.56 0.98 2.42
CA SER A 871 -45.07 1.07 3.81
C SER A 871 -46.10 2.19 3.97
N TYR A 872 -45.95 3.29 3.23
CA TYR A 872 -46.91 4.38 3.27
C TYR A 872 -48.24 4.01 2.56
N TYR A 873 -48.19 3.30 1.44
CA TYR A 873 -49.42 2.78 0.84
C TYR A 873 -50.19 1.82 1.76
N LEU A 874 -49.46 0.95 2.46
CA LEU A 874 -50.05 0.08 3.48
C LEU A 874 -50.64 0.87 4.66
N HIS A 875 -50.00 1.97 5.08
CA HIS A 875 -50.52 2.84 6.10
C HIS A 875 -51.87 3.50 5.69
N LEU A 876 -51.95 4.01 4.46
CA LEU A 876 -53.23 4.58 3.93
C LEU A 876 -54.36 3.55 3.93
N ALA A 877 -54.05 2.32 3.52
CA ALA A 877 -55.03 1.23 3.46
C ALA A 877 -55.50 0.76 4.87
N LEU A 878 -54.53 0.65 5.84
CA LEU A 878 -54.79 0.10 7.16
C LEU A 878 -55.34 1.09 8.17
N LYS A 879 -54.73 2.28 8.23
CA LYS A 879 -55.04 3.26 9.29
C LYS A 879 -55.97 4.38 8.85
N GLU A 880 -55.92 4.76 7.59
CA GLU A 880 -56.86 5.74 7.04
C GLU A 880 -58.05 5.06 6.35
N ASN A 881 -58.12 3.74 6.34
CA ASN A 881 -59.15 2.91 5.76
C ASN A 881 -59.50 3.25 4.29
N GLU A 882 -58.50 3.74 3.51
CA GLU A 882 -58.70 4.00 2.09
C GLU A 882 -58.77 2.69 1.31
N LYS A 883 -59.77 2.54 0.46
CA LYS A 883 -59.88 1.39 -0.44
C LYS A 883 -58.75 1.40 -1.48
N PHE A 884 -58.19 0.24 -1.79
CA PHE A 884 -57.18 0.11 -2.84
C PHE A 884 -57.74 0.67 -4.16
N SER A 885 -57.20 1.78 -4.60
CA SER A 885 -57.62 2.51 -5.80
C SER A 885 -56.46 3.30 -6.39
N LEU A 886 -56.53 3.62 -7.68
CA LEU A 886 -55.58 4.50 -8.34
C LEU A 886 -55.47 5.87 -7.61
N LYS A 887 -56.59 6.37 -7.06
CA LYS A 887 -56.64 7.63 -6.31
C LYS A 887 -55.80 7.54 -5.03
N MET A 888 -55.88 6.43 -4.31
CA MET A 888 -55.05 6.18 -3.11
C MET A 888 -53.57 6.15 -3.46
N ILE A 889 -53.18 5.45 -4.55
CA ILE A 889 -51.79 5.35 -4.98
C ILE A 889 -51.26 6.70 -5.44
N LYS A 890 -52.02 7.46 -6.22
CA LYS A 890 -51.64 8.80 -6.68
C LYS A 890 -51.48 9.74 -5.47
N ARG A 891 -52.39 9.69 -4.48
CA ARG A 891 -52.29 10.44 -3.23
C ARG A 891 -51.04 10.05 -2.47
N GLY A 892 -50.80 8.77 -2.24
CA GLY A 892 -49.65 8.28 -1.45
C GLY A 892 -48.32 8.63 -2.09
N THR A 893 -48.23 8.52 -3.44
CA THR A 893 -47.03 8.95 -4.16
C THR A 893 -46.81 10.46 -4.03
N GLN A 894 -47.81 11.29 -4.18
CA GLN A 894 -47.69 12.75 -4.06
C GLN A 894 -47.30 13.21 -2.66
N GLU A 895 -47.80 12.52 -1.62
CA GLU A 895 -47.40 12.84 -0.24
C GLU A 895 -45.97 12.40 0.08
N ARG A 896 -45.45 11.35 -0.56
CA ARG A 896 -44.06 10.87 -0.40
C ARG A 896 -43.08 11.44 -1.41
N LEU A 897 -43.56 12.15 -2.44
CA LEU A 897 -42.72 12.72 -3.49
C LEU A 897 -41.61 13.63 -2.93
N VAL A 898 -41.98 14.54 -2.05
CA VAL A 898 -41.08 15.55 -1.51
C VAL A 898 -39.99 14.90 -0.62
N PRO A 899 -40.33 14.08 0.39
CA PRO A 899 -39.34 13.37 1.18
C PRO A 899 -38.36 12.55 0.33
N ILE A 900 -38.86 11.71 -0.57
CA ILE A 900 -37.99 10.84 -1.40
C ILE A 900 -37.07 11.66 -2.32
N PHE A 901 -37.60 12.72 -2.93
CA PHE A 901 -36.79 13.58 -3.81
C PHE A 901 -35.78 14.40 -3.02
N MET A 902 -36.14 14.85 -1.83
CA MET A 902 -35.26 15.61 -0.94
C MET A 902 -34.11 14.74 -0.44
N THR A 903 -34.40 13.53 0.04
CA THR A 903 -33.35 12.59 0.51
C THR A 903 -32.41 12.16 -0.61
N ALA A 904 -32.95 11.87 -1.79
CA ALA A 904 -32.13 11.55 -2.96
C ALA A 904 -31.25 12.74 -3.38
N SER A 905 -31.81 13.95 -3.43
CA SER A 905 -31.07 15.17 -3.77
C SER A 905 -29.97 15.50 -2.77
N THR A 906 -30.24 15.33 -1.47
CA THR A 906 -29.21 15.54 -0.42
C THR A 906 -28.07 14.55 -0.55
N ALA A 907 -28.36 13.27 -0.79
CA ALA A 907 -27.33 12.26 -0.97
C ALA A 907 -26.51 12.48 -2.27
N ILE A 908 -27.17 12.82 -3.37
CA ILE A 908 -26.52 13.15 -4.65
C ILE A 908 -25.59 14.37 -4.50
N LEU A 909 -26.07 15.45 -3.88
CA LEU A 909 -25.27 16.66 -3.72
C LEU A 909 -24.16 16.51 -2.67
N ALA A 910 -24.39 15.72 -1.62
CA ALA A 910 -23.34 15.36 -0.66
C ALA A 910 -22.14 14.68 -1.33
N LEU A 911 -22.40 13.83 -2.33
CA LEU A 911 -21.36 13.07 -3.05
C LEU A 911 -20.75 13.84 -4.24
N SER A 912 -21.38 14.93 -4.68
CA SER A 912 -20.91 15.68 -5.87
C SER A 912 -19.44 16.14 -5.76
N PRO A 913 -18.91 16.60 -4.60
CA PRO A 913 -17.49 16.96 -4.50
C PRO A 913 -16.53 15.76 -4.66
N LEU A 914 -17.00 14.55 -4.34
CA LEU A 914 -16.23 13.32 -4.57
C LEU A 914 -16.30 12.86 -6.02
N VAL A 915 -17.45 13.03 -6.68
CA VAL A 915 -17.63 12.69 -8.10
C VAL A 915 -16.79 13.58 -9.00
N LEU A 916 -16.74 14.89 -8.71
CA LEU A 916 -15.98 15.86 -9.50
C LEU A 916 -14.48 15.81 -9.27
N ALA A 917 -14.01 15.17 -8.22
CA ALA A 917 -12.62 15.13 -7.79
C ALA A 917 -11.81 13.99 -8.45
N THR A 918 -11.92 13.83 -9.76
CA THR A 918 -11.20 12.79 -10.50
C THR A 918 -9.69 13.03 -10.44
N GLY A 919 -8.92 12.03 -9.99
CA GLY A 919 -7.45 12.07 -9.94
C GLY A 919 -6.85 12.87 -8.77
N GLU A 920 -7.64 13.36 -7.83
CA GLU A 920 -7.13 14.01 -6.62
C GLU A 920 -6.62 13.00 -5.59
N THR A 921 -5.49 13.33 -4.97
CA THR A 921 -4.84 12.51 -3.93
C THR A 921 -5.80 12.16 -2.77
N GLY A 922 -5.93 10.86 -2.47
CA GLY A 922 -6.74 10.33 -1.38
C GLY A 922 -8.23 10.14 -1.71
N LYS A 923 -8.68 10.56 -2.89
CA LYS A 923 -10.06 10.37 -3.36
C LYS A 923 -10.18 9.28 -4.42
N GLU A 924 -9.07 8.66 -4.83
CA GLU A 924 -9.02 7.69 -5.94
C GLU A 924 -9.91 6.48 -5.70
N ILE A 925 -9.97 5.99 -4.45
CA ILE A 925 -10.85 4.88 -4.06
C ILE A 925 -12.29 5.35 -3.89
N LEU A 926 -12.49 6.57 -3.39
CA LEU A 926 -13.80 7.12 -3.06
C LEU A 926 -14.56 7.62 -4.29
N ASN A 927 -13.85 8.15 -5.28
CA ASN A 927 -14.46 8.69 -6.51
C ASN A 927 -15.26 7.61 -7.28
N PRO A 928 -14.74 6.41 -7.58
CA PRO A 928 -15.53 5.35 -8.23
C PRO A 928 -16.74 4.90 -7.40
N VAL A 929 -16.62 4.85 -6.06
CA VAL A 929 -17.75 4.55 -5.16
C VAL A 929 -18.82 5.63 -5.29
N ALA A 930 -18.39 6.91 -5.22
CA ALA A 930 -19.30 8.05 -5.31
C ALA A 930 -20.01 8.12 -6.67
N ILE A 931 -19.32 7.84 -7.78
CA ILE A 931 -19.93 7.81 -9.12
C ILE A 931 -21.06 6.78 -9.20
N VAL A 932 -20.80 5.56 -8.71
CA VAL A 932 -21.80 4.47 -8.69
C VAL A 932 -23.02 4.86 -7.86
N ILE A 933 -22.82 5.41 -6.67
CA ILE A 933 -23.91 5.81 -5.79
C ILE A 933 -24.68 7.01 -6.39
N PHE A 934 -23.96 8.03 -6.85
CA PHE A 934 -24.55 9.24 -7.44
C PHE A 934 -25.46 8.91 -8.64
N SER A 935 -24.92 8.22 -9.63
CA SER A 935 -25.66 7.88 -10.85
C SER A 935 -26.73 6.81 -10.60
N GLY A 936 -26.44 5.85 -9.71
CA GLY A 936 -27.39 4.83 -9.31
C GLY A 936 -28.58 5.39 -8.52
N LEU A 937 -28.37 6.39 -7.67
CA LEU A 937 -29.45 7.08 -6.97
C LEU A 937 -30.37 7.87 -7.92
N LEU A 938 -29.82 8.47 -8.96
CA LEU A 938 -30.66 9.10 -10.00
C LEU A 938 -31.60 8.07 -10.65
N GLY A 939 -31.07 6.92 -11.05
CA GLY A 939 -31.84 5.81 -11.62
C GLY A 939 -32.89 5.26 -10.64
N SER A 940 -32.47 5.01 -9.39
CA SER A 940 -33.32 4.50 -8.31
C SER A 940 -34.48 5.47 -7.98
N THR A 941 -34.20 6.77 -7.92
CA THR A 941 -35.20 7.78 -7.59
C THR A 941 -36.26 7.89 -8.67
N LEU A 942 -35.84 7.89 -9.95
CA LEU A 942 -36.77 7.86 -11.08
C LEU A 942 -37.65 6.61 -11.05
N PHE A 943 -37.05 5.44 -10.79
CA PHE A 943 -37.80 4.20 -10.66
C PHE A 943 -38.79 4.26 -9.50
N THR A 944 -38.35 4.64 -8.30
CA THR A 944 -39.21 4.69 -7.10
C THR A 944 -40.39 5.63 -7.27
N LEU A 945 -40.23 6.78 -7.91
CA LEU A 945 -41.26 7.78 -8.06
C LEU A 945 -42.23 7.50 -9.24
N LEU A 946 -41.73 6.82 -10.28
CA LEU A 946 -42.51 6.67 -11.51
C LEU A 946 -43.00 5.22 -11.73
N LEU A 947 -42.11 4.22 -11.54
CA LEU A 947 -42.42 2.83 -11.85
C LEU A 947 -42.98 2.03 -10.68
N THR A 948 -42.48 2.26 -9.44
CA THR A 948 -43.00 1.57 -8.26
C THR A 948 -44.51 1.77 -8.05
N PRO A 949 -45.10 2.97 -8.18
CA PRO A 949 -46.54 3.16 -8.09
C PRO A 949 -47.33 2.36 -9.16
N LEU A 950 -46.82 2.27 -10.39
CA LEU A 950 -47.45 1.49 -11.47
C LEU A 950 -47.38 -0.02 -11.21
N ILE A 951 -46.27 -0.52 -10.74
CA ILE A 951 -46.07 -1.93 -10.39
C ILE A 951 -46.97 -2.28 -9.20
N PHE A 952 -47.02 -1.41 -8.17
CA PHE A 952 -47.88 -1.59 -7.00
C PHE A 952 -49.36 -1.56 -7.38
N TRP A 953 -49.77 -0.66 -8.29
CA TRP A 953 -51.17 -0.63 -8.81
C TRP A 953 -51.50 -1.95 -9.48
N LYS A 954 -50.66 -2.48 -10.33
CA LYS A 954 -50.94 -3.67 -11.14
C LYS A 954 -50.85 -4.98 -10.36
N PHE A 955 -49.91 -5.09 -9.40
CA PHE A 955 -49.60 -6.34 -8.72
C PHE A 955 -49.75 -6.30 -7.21
N GLY A 956 -50.10 -5.17 -6.61
CA GLY A 956 -50.13 -4.98 -5.15
C GLY A 956 -51.48 -5.31 -4.49
N GLN A 957 -52.60 -5.35 -5.23
CA GLN A 957 -53.94 -5.46 -4.66
C GLN A 957 -54.11 -6.67 -3.73
N SER A 958 -53.83 -7.88 -4.23
CA SER A 958 -53.96 -9.12 -3.44
C SER A 958 -53.06 -9.14 -2.20
N ALA A 959 -51.90 -8.54 -2.33
CA ALA A 959 -50.93 -8.46 -1.22
C ALA A 959 -51.38 -7.49 -0.12
N VAL A 960 -52.01 -6.36 -0.50
CA VAL A 960 -52.58 -5.39 0.45
C VAL A 960 -53.79 -6.00 1.18
N GLU A 961 -54.70 -6.69 0.46
CA GLU A 961 -55.84 -7.37 1.04
C GLU A 961 -55.39 -8.45 2.07
N ASN A 962 -54.43 -9.28 1.71
CA ASN A 962 -53.86 -10.28 2.61
C ASN A 962 -53.17 -9.63 3.84
N TYR A 963 -52.46 -8.54 3.64
CA TYR A 963 -51.76 -7.82 4.73
C TYR A 963 -52.77 -7.22 5.73
N ILE A 964 -53.91 -6.66 5.21
CA ILE A 964 -55.00 -6.16 6.03
C ILE A 964 -55.64 -7.29 6.86
N LYS A 965 -55.88 -8.47 6.26
CA LYS A 965 -56.43 -9.65 6.90
C LYS A 965 -55.53 -10.12 8.08
N ILE A 966 -54.24 -10.31 7.83
CA ILE A 966 -53.24 -10.75 8.82
C ILE A 966 -53.09 -9.70 9.96
N SER A 967 -53.23 -8.42 9.64
CA SER A 967 -53.09 -7.34 10.63
C SER A 967 -54.35 -7.23 11.53
N LYS A 968 -55.53 -7.52 11.01
CA LYS A 968 -56.77 -7.56 11.79
C LYS A 968 -56.83 -8.76 12.73
N ASP A 969 -56.33 -9.94 12.26
CA ASP A 969 -56.29 -11.16 13.08
C ASP A 969 -55.30 -11.08 14.28
N LYS A 970 -54.43 -10.10 14.32
CA LYS A 970 -53.50 -9.83 15.47
C LYS A 970 -54.06 -8.81 16.49
N THR A 971 -55.18 -8.19 16.24
CA THR A 971 -55.81 -7.21 17.13
C THR A 971 -56.96 -7.84 17.95
N PHE A 972 -57.14 -9.15 17.82
CA PHE A 972 -57.95 -9.98 18.70
C PHE A 972 -57.10 -10.83 19.66
#